data_3c72b1d372c999c87f63ee91fb581007
#
_entry.id   3c72b1d372c999c87f63ee91fb581007
#
_cell.length_a   1.000
_cell.length_b   1.000
_cell.length_c   1.000
_cell.angle_alpha   90.00
_cell.angle_beta   90.00
_cell.angle_gamma   90.00
#
_symmetry.space_group_name_H-M   'P 1'
#
loop_
_entity.id
_entity.type
_entity.pdbx_description
1 polymer ?
#
loop_
_entity_poly.entity_id
_entity_poly.type
_entity_poly.pdbx_seq_one_letter_code
_entity_poly.pdbx_strand_id
1 'polypeptide(L)'
;MSSEVFISYSSQDHAQVRKIIDRLRKAGVSVWMDEGGIDAATLWSEAIVEAINECKVLIMMVSKHSTDSANVVKEVMLASESNKTILPVYLEPADIPTRLKYQLTGIQHSEAHNLTPDELLDELLRGLAKNGVKIPGYETVNVSAATKSPSHKRRRGRQIQWGMPAILCLILGFIIGWAVPDLAEESKPIENQTPIFNTTIKLPIEAPLTDSTLMPLGSGRSNIAISNDGSFLVYTAKTKTGSALYKRFFNQEKAVKIDDTEGAFAPFISPQGQWVGFFANNKLNKISMDGGKPQVLTDAINAYGGSWSKSGKIYFSVNEGYQLLSIDEKGTDRKIISRSNCGYPNILPGEKHILVTSQDNTQRRLSVDIIEIKTGVQKQLIFDAGTPQYLESGHIVFCRKSDLYAVKFNPVTLELGEELQVLESVRTEDKFASQFAVARNAGTIVYLNGNFGGLGELNWIDRNGNLEPIGFAPKFFGTFDLSPDAKSLLVQIWDPNSSVWNYDLDSKLETKIEQSGSDEFKGWPRWHPKDKSFTFGSRKADKHDLYLRNLNSSSAVKLINSETDSEIVEGIWTSDGLKCVYFKHVKETDGDIWIYDKNTKAHANLISTEKPEWGPRISPDNKWVAYTGEKDGGEYEIFVISITGGSAEQVSLDGGEEPIWSPDGTELIYRNGTKWVARPFKASSNQLAWGKPEVVFEGNFINAPGHSYDISPDGKRFLVVKEVYEQGNSLELRIITNWTSKFTE
;
A
#
# COMPACT_ATOMS: atom_id res chain seq x y z
N MET A 1 -22.87 -18.52 30.13
CA MET A 1 -21.79 -17.90 30.93
C MET A 1 -20.59 -17.83 30.03
N SER A 2 -20.05 -16.66 29.80
CA SER A 2 -18.86 -16.48 28.94
C SER A 2 -17.65 -17.18 29.61
N SER A 3 -16.87 -17.88 28.81
CA SER A 3 -15.68 -18.57 29.30
C SER A 3 -14.52 -17.58 29.42
N GLU A 4 -13.86 -17.53 30.58
CA GLU A 4 -12.76 -16.60 30.85
C GLU A 4 -11.43 -17.01 30.16
N VAL A 5 -11.30 -18.28 29.77
CA VAL A 5 -10.10 -18.84 29.12
C VAL A 5 -10.47 -19.53 27.81
N PHE A 6 -9.75 -19.20 26.74
CA PHE A 6 -9.83 -19.85 25.43
C PHE A 6 -8.62 -20.76 25.24
N ILE A 7 -8.82 -21.98 24.71
CA ILE A 7 -7.73 -22.92 24.41
C ILE A 7 -7.58 -23.05 22.90
N SER A 8 -6.45 -22.59 22.40
CA SER A 8 -6.04 -22.76 20.99
C SER A 8 -5.09 -23.95 20.87
N TYR A 9 -5.42 -24.95 20.04
CA TYR A 9 -4.66 -26.17 19.91
C TYR A 9 -4.90 -26.85 18.54
N SER A 10 -4.00 -27.78 18.15
CA SER A 10 -4.24 -28.63 16.97
C SER A 10 -5.12 -29.82 17.34
N SER A 11 -6.09 -30.17 16.48
CA SER A 11 -6.95 -31.35 16.68
C SER A 11 -6.16 -32.66 16.85
N GLN A 12 -4.92 -32.72 16.35
CA GLN A 12 -4.02 -33.87 16.52
C GLN A 12 -3.53 -34.00 17.97
N ASP A 13 -3.52 -32.92 18.74
CA ASP A 13 -3.08 -32.90 20.15
C ASP A 13 -4.25 -33.08 21.13
N HIS A 14 -5.48 -33.29 20.63
CA HIS A 14 -6.73 -33.32 21.43
C HIS A 14 -6.65 -34.20 22.67
N ALA A 15 -6.10 -35.41 22.56
CA ALA A 15 -6.04 -36.36 23.70
C ALA A 15 -5.15 -35.88 24.87
N GLN A 16 -4.05 -35.16 24.54
CA GLN A 16 -3.14 -34.60 25.53
C GLN A 16 -3.70 -33.30 26.12
N VAL A 17 -4.24 -32.43 25.30
CA VAL A 17 -4.82 -31.13 25.66
C VAL A 17 -6.04 -31.35 26.56
N ARG A 18 -6.89 -32.32 26.28
CA ARG A 18 -8.07 -32.64 27.10
C ARG A 18 -7.73 -32.98 28.55
N LYS A 19 -6.61 -33.69 28.80
CA LYS A 19 -6.16 -33.98 30.16
C LYS A 19 -5.81 -32.74 30.97
N ILE A 20 -5.22 -31.74 30.31
CA ILE A 20 -4.88 -30.43 30.91
C ILE A 20 -6.15 -29.65 31.22
N ILE A 21 -7.07 -29.60 30.24
CA ILE A 21 -8.34 -28.87 30.38
C ILE A 21 -9.23 -29.46 31.48
N ASP A 22 -9.34 -30.80 31.56
CA ASP A 22 -10.12 -31.46 32.63
C ASP A 22 -9.62 -31.11 34.01
N ARG A 23 -8.31 -30.91 34.20
CA ARG A 23 -7.72 -30.45 35.46
C ARG A 23 -8.03 -28.98 35.74
N LEU A 24 -7.95 -28.09 34.74
CA LEU A 24 -8.34 -26.68 34.86
C LEU A 24 -9.82 -26.55 35.21
N ARG A 25 -10.70 -27.29 34.51
CA ARG A 25 -12.14 -27.32 34.82
C ARG A 25 -12.46 -27.83 36.22
N LYS A 26 -11.73 -28.88 36.71
CA LYS A 26 -11.83 -29.38 38.07
C LYS A 26 -11.38 -28.36 39.11
N ALA A 27 -10.43 -27.52 38.78
CA ALA A 27 -9.98 -26.39 39.60
C ALA A 27 -10.93 -25.17 39.55
N GLY A 28 -12.04 -25.27 38.81
CA GLY A 28 -13.07 -24.22 38.72
C GLY A 28 -12.79 -23.15 37.70
N VAL A 29 -11.84 -23.36 36.77
CA VAL A 29 -11.56 -22.42 35.64
C VAL A 29 -12.62 -22.61 34.55
N SER A 30 -13.26 -21.53 34.12
CA SER A 30 -14.18 -21.54 32.98
C SER A 30 -13.39 -21.53 31.67
N VAL A 31 -13.38 -22.69 31.00
CA VAL A 31 -12.55 -22.92 29.79
C VAL A 31 -13.42 -23.21 28.58
N TRP A 32 -13.21 -22.46 27.50
CA TRP A 32 -13.74 -22.75 26.18
C TRP A 32 -12.72 -23.54 25.37
N MET A 33 -13.15 -24.58 24.72
CA MET A 33 -12.38 -25.31 23.71
C MET A 33 -13.32 -25.80 22.60
N ASP A 34 -12.83 -25.95 21.40
CA ASP A 34 -13.57 -26.61 20.32
C ASP A 34 -13.63 -28.12 20.57
N GLU A 35 -14.81 -28.68 20.82
CA GLU A 35 -15.02 -30.11 21.07
C GLU A 35 -15.25 -30.94 19.80
N GLY A 36 -15.10 -30.34 18.61
CA GLY A 36 -15.09 -31.08 17.31
C GLY A 36 -16.43 -31.67 16.90
N GLY A 37 -17.54 -30.95 17.04
CA GLY A 37 -18.88 -31.46 16.78
C GLY A 37 -19.91 -30.51 16.19
N ILE A 38 -19.49 -29.47 15.46
CA ILE A 38 -20.45 -28.56 14.79
C ILE A 38 -20.34 -28.73 13.28
N ASP A 39 -21.41 -29.24 12.66
CA ASP A 39 -21.61 -29.30 11.21
C ASP A 39 -21.73 -27.90 10.61
N ALA A 40 -21.08 -27.71 9.45
CA ALA A 40 -21.22 -26.64 8.47
C ALA A 40 -20.43 -25.33 8.68
N ALA A 41 -19.67 -25.05 7.68
CA ALA A 41 -18.59 -24.07 7.47
C ALA A 41 -18.89 -22.56 7.71
N THR A 42 -20.06 -22.15 8.11
CA THR A 42 -20.47 -20.74 8.25
C THR A 42 -20.71 -20.28 9.70
N LEU A 43 -21.18 -21.15 10.57
CA LEU A 43 -21.43 -20.80 11.99
C LEU A 43 -20.22 -21.00 12.90
N TRP A 44 -19.23 -21.77 12.45
CA TRP A 44 -18.04 -22.13 13.22
C TRP A 44 -17.09 -20.94 13.44
N SER A 45 -16.95 -20.05 12.46
CA SER A 45 -16.06 -18.88 12.56
C SER A 45 -16.58 -17.82 13.54
N GLU A 46 -17.89 -17.60 13.62
CA GLU A 46 -18.49 -16.60 14.50
C GLU A 46 -18.36 -16.99 15.97
N ALA A 47 -18.60 -18.25 16.33
CA ALA A 47 -18.48 -18.76 17.69
C ALA A 47 -17.04 -18.69 18.25
N ILE A 48 -16.03 -18.96 17.41
CA ILE A 48 -14.61 -18.81 17.77
C ILE A 48 -14.26 -17.34 17.99
N VAL A 49 -14.66 -16.46 17.07
CA VAL A 49 -14.40 -15.03 17.18
C VAL A 49 -15.05 -14.45 18.44
N GLU A 50 -16.30 -14.82 18.74
CA GLU A 50 -17.00 -14.40 19.94
C GLU A 50 -16.30 -14.93 21.21
N ALA A 51 -15.93 -16.21 21.25
CA ALA A 51 -15.24 -16.82 22.40
C ALA A 51 -13.86 -16.17 22.66
N ILE A 52 -13.10 -15.85 21.62
CA ILE A 52 -11.82 -15.13 21.75
C ILE A 52 -12.05 -13.70 22.25
N ASN A 53 -13.07 -13.01 21.74
CA ASN A 53 -13.39 -11.64 22.18
C ASN A 53 -13.91 -11.57 23.61
N GLU A 54 -14.57 -12.61 24.10
CA GLU A 54 -15.06 -12.68 25.49
C GLU A 54 -14.03 -13.17 26.51
N CYS A 55 -13.03 -13.96 26.08
CA CYS A 55 -12.02 -14.49 26.99
C CYS A 55 -11.10 -13.39 27.54
N LYS A 56 -10.48 -13.64 28.69
CA LYS A 56 -9.40 -12.82 29.28
C LYS A 56 -8.03 -13.31 28.87
N VAL A 57 -7.87 -14.62 28.76
CA VAL A 57 -6.61 -15.29 28.45
C VAL A 57 -6.84 -16.33 27.38
N LEU A 58 -6.02 -16.31 26.33
CA LEU A 58 -5.88 -17.39 25.37
C LEU A 58 -4.67 -18.25 25.79
N ILE A 59 -4.89 -19.54 26.05
CA ILE A 59 -3.81 -20.52 26.22
C ILE A 59 -3.53 -21.15 24.85
N MET A 60 -2.33 -20.96 24.32
CA MET A 60 -1.88 -21.64 23.12
C MET A 60 -1.12 -22.91 23.49
N MET A 61 -1.62 -24.08 23.14
CA MET A 61 -0.94 -25.38 23.31
C MET A 61 0.07 -25.55 22.15
N VAL A 62 1.36 -25.38 22.46
CA VAL A 62 2.43 -25.40 21.49
C VAL A 62 2.94 -26.82 21.24
N SER A 63 2.84 -27.27 19.99
CA SER A 63 3.38 -28.52 19.46
C SER A 63 3.81 -28.33 18.00
N LYS A 64 4.48 -29.29 17.39
CA LYS A 64 4.75 -29.27 15.94
C LYS A 64 3.47 -29.16 15.13
N HIS A 65 2.40 -29.83 15.57
CA HIS A 65 1.11 -29.81 14.89
C HIS A 65 0.39 -28.45 15.02
N SER A 66 0.44 -27.83 16.19
CA SER A 66 -0.22 -26.54 16.42
C SER A 66 0.52 -25.40 15.73
N THR A 67 1.85 -25.43 15.67
CA THR A 67 2.64 -24.41 14.98
C THR A 67 2.45 -24.43 13.46
N ASP A 68 2.07 -25.57 12.88
CA ASP A 68 1.75 -25.71 11.44
C ASP A 68 0.26 -25.47 11.12
N SER A 69 -0.60 -25.45 12.13
CA SER A 69 -2.05 -25.28 11.95
C SER A 69 -2.41 -23.85 11.57
N ALA A 70 -3.01 -23.65 10.39
CA ALA A 70 -3.49 -22.34 9.94
C ALA A 70 -4.59 -21.77 10.87
N ASN A 71 -5.40 -22.61 11.50
CA ASN A 71 -6.45 -22.16 12.40
C ASN A 71 -5.87 -21.64 13.73
N VAL A 72 -4.93 -22.38 14.33
CA VAL A 72 -4.22 -21.94 15.55
C VAL A 72 -3.52 -20.60 15.32
N VAL A 73 -2.88 -20.42 14.16
CA VAL A 73 -2.24 -19.14 13.78
C VAL A 73 -3.26 -18.01 13.74
N LYS A 74 -4.43 -18.21 13.13
CA LYS A 74 -5.50 -17.20 13.06
C LYS A 74 -6.06 -16.85 14.43
N GLU A 75 -6.28 -17.86 15.30
CA GLU A 75 -6.79 -17.68 16.65
C GLU A 75 -5.82 -16.87 17.52
N VAL A 76 -4.52 -17.17 17.44
CA VAL A 76 -3.47 -16.44 18.15
C VAL A 76 -3.34 -15.00 17.65
N MET A 77 -3.43 -14.78 16.32
CA MET A 77 -3.44 -13.45 15.74
C MET A 77 -4.65 -12.64 16.21
N LEU A 78 -5.86 -13.22 16.14
CA LEU A 78 -7.08 -12.55 16.57
C LEU A 78 -7.05 -12.19 18.07
N ALA A 79 -6.52 -13.08 18.91
CA ALA A 79 -6.34 -12.80 20.34
C ALA A 79 -5.34 -11.66 20.59
N SER A 80 -4.26 -11.62 19.81
CA SER A 80 -3.27 -10.53 19.85
C SER A 80 -3.87 -9.19 19.41
N GLU A 81 -4.62 -9.17 18.33
CA GLU A 81 -5.32 -7.98 17.82
C GLU A 81 -6.39 -7.48 18.81
N SER A 82 -7.08 -8.39 19.48
CA SER A 82 -8.05 -8.10 20.54
C SER A 82 -7.42 -7.76 21.90
N ASN A 83 -6.10 -7.56 21.96
CA ASN A 83 -5.34 -7.26 23.17
C ASN A 83 -5.58 -8.28 24.31
N LYS A 84 -5.76 -9.56 23.98
CA LYS A 84 -5.90 -10.63 24.96
C LYS A 84 -4.53 -11.09 25.46
N THR A 85 -4.46 -11.51 26.71
CA THR A 85 -3.25 -12.14 27.21
C THR A 85 -3.09 -13.52 26.58
N ILE A 86 -1.95 -13.77 25.93
CA ILE A 86 -1.60 -15.08 25.37
C ILE A 86 -0.65 -15.79 26.33
N LEU A 87 -0.95 -17.04 26.67
CA LEU A 87 -0.13 -17.88 27.52
C LEU A 87 0.30 -19.14 26.75
N PRO A 88 1.53 -19.21 26.22
CA PRO A 88 2.02 -20.39 25.52
C PRO A 88 2.33 -21.54 26.49
N VAL A 89 1.89 -22.76 26.18
CA VAL A 89 2.12 -23.99 26.91
C VAL A 89 2.73 -25.03 25.98
N TYR A 90 4.01 -25.31 26.12
CA TYR A 90 4.74 -26.24 25.25
C TYR A 90 4.45 -27.68 25.66
N LEU A 91 3.71 -28.39 24.81
CA LEU A 91 3.43 -29.83 24.97
C LEU A 91 4.66 -30.68 24.66
N GLU A 92 5.51 -30.21 23.79
CA GLU A 92 6.78 -30.76 23.35
C GLU A 92 7.73 -29.64 22.94
N PRO A 93 9.05 -29.87 22.82
CA PRO A 93 9.96 -28.92 22.16
C PRO A 93 9.54 -28.67 20.71
N ALA A 94 9.17 -27.44 20.38
CA ALA A 94 8.76 -27.05 19.04
C ALA A 94 9.35 -25.69 18.67
N ASP A 95 9.82 -25.57 17.44
CA ASP A 95 10.26 -24.30 16.88
C ASP A 95 9.04 -23.43 16.54
N ILE A 96 9.09 -22.17 16.97
CA ILE A 96 8.03 -21.22 16.66
C ILE A 96 8.28 -20.66 15.25
N PRO A 97 7.39 -20.88 14.29
CA PRO A 97 7.53 -20.35 12.94
C PRO A 97 7.46 -18.82 12.94
N THR A 98 8.08 -18.19 11.97
CA THR A 98 8.19 -16.72 11.85
C THR A 98 6.84 -16.01 12.01
N ARG A 99 5.77 -16.59 11.47
CA ARG A 99 4.40 -16.07 11.55
C ARG A 99 3.81 -16.00 12.97
N LEU A 100 4.33 -16.76 13.93
CA LEU A 100 3.91 -16.74 15.34
C LEU A 100 4.97 -16.12 16.26
N LYS A 101 6.19 -15.91 15.79
CA LYS A 101 7.28 -15.35 16.60
C LYS A 101 6.91 -13.99 17.18
N TYR A 102 6.25 -13.14 16.38
CA TYR A 102 5.87 -11.79 16.82
C TYR A 102 4.92 -11.82 18.03
N GLN A 103 3.92 -12.69 18.02
CA GLN A 103 2.91 -12.81 19.07
C GLN A 103 3.44 -13.51 20.34
N LEU A 104 4.46 -14.35 20.20
CA LEU A 104 4.96 -15.20 21.28
C LEU A 104 6.34 -14.79 21.85
N THR A 105 7.08 -13.93 21.13
CA THR A 105 8.40 -13.48 21.57
C THR A 105 8.31 -12.64 22.85
N GLY A 106 9.09 -13.02 23.87
CA GLY A 106 9.14 -12.29 25.13
C GLY A 106 7.96 -12.58 26.08
N ILE A 107 7.03 -13.46 25.70
CA ILE A 107 5.94 -13.91 26.58
C ILE A 107 6.45 -15.03 27.48
N GLN A 108 6.14 -14.95 28.78
CA GLN A 108 6.42 -16.02 29.72
C GLN A 108 5.59 -17.26 29.34
N HIS A 109 6.21 -18.42 29.22
CA HIS A 109 5.60 -19.68 28.80
C HIS A 109 5.80 -20.78 29.83
N SER A 110 5.00 -21.84 29.71
CA SER A 110 5.10 -23.06 30.55
C SER A 110 5.54 -24.24 29.68
N GLU A 111 6.51 -25.02 30.14
CA GLU A 111 7.00 -26.21 29.46
C GLU A 111 6.34 -27.47 30.00
N ALA A 112 5.15 -27.82 29.53
CA ALA A 112 4.36 -28.94 30.04
C ALA A 112 5.07 -30.30 29.90
N HIS A 113 6.00 -30.46 28.97
CA HIS A 113 6.78 -31.68 28.78
C HIS A 113 7.86 -31.88 29.87
N ASN A 114 8.23 -30.83 30.62
CA ASN A 114 9.24 -30.85 31.68
C ASN A 114 8.63 -30.82 33.09
N LEU A 115 7.31 -30.67 33.21
CA LEU A 115 6.60 -30.54 34.47
C LEU A 115 5.72 -31.77 34.75
N THR A 116 5.55 -32.09 36.02
CA THR A 116 4.52 -33.02 36.45
C THR A 116 3.13 -32.39 36.24
N PRO A 117 2.07 -33.19 36.05
CA PRO A 117 0.72 -32.66 35.86
C PRO A 117 0.24 -31.71 36.97
N ASP A 118 0.71 -31.86 38.20
CA ASP A 118 0.33 -31.01 39.34
C ASP A 118 1.13 -29.70 39.32
N GLU A 119 2.43 -29.74 39.01
CA GLU A 119 3.27 -28.55 38.85
C GLU A 119 2.77 -27.68 37.69
N LEU A 120 2.41 -28.29 36.55
CA LEU A 120 1.82 -27.58 35.43
C LEU A 120 0.51 -26.90 35.82
N LEU A 121 -0.37 -27.61 36.53
CA LEU A 121 -1.63 -27.04 36.97
C LEU A 121 -1.41 -25.82 37.87
N ASP A 122 -0.52 -25.92 38.86
CA ASP A 122 -0.19 -24.83 39.78
C ASP A 122 0.40 -23.61 39.05
N GLU A 123 1.23 -23.85 38.05
CA GLU A 123 1.81 -22.79 37.21
C GLU A 123 0.75 -22.08 36.37
N LEU A 124 -0.14 -22.84 35.74
CA LEU A 124 -1.25 -22.31 34.96
C LEU A 124 -2.24 -21.52 35.80
N LEU A 125 -2.62 -22.05 36.99
CA LEU A 125 -3.54 -21.35 37.90
C LEU A 125 -2.95 -20.02 38.39
N ARG A 126 -1.65 -19.96 38.68
CA ARG A 126 -0.94 -18.72 39.04
C ARG A 126 -0.94 -17.73 37.88
N GLY A 127 -0.62 -18.20 36.64
CA GLY A 127 -0.64 -17.38 35.43
C GLY A 127 -2.02 -16.81 35.13
N LEU A 128 -3.06 -17.62 35.24
CA LEU A 128 -4.45 -17.23 34.99
C LEU A 128 -4.96 -16.24 36.05
N ALA A 129 -4.70 -16.49 37.34
CA ALA A 129 -5.10 -15.59 38.43
C ALA A 129 -4.42 -14.22 38.32
N LYS A 130 -3.13 -14.18 37.95
CA LYS A 130 -2.40 -12.92 37.68
C LYS A 130 -3.03 -12.10 36.57
N ASN A 131 -3.65 -12.75 35.60
CA ASN A 131 -4.33 -12.10 34.44
C ASN A 131 -5.85 -11.95 34.67
N GLY A 132 -6.31 -11.97 35.91
CA GLY A 132 -7.67 -11.61 36.31
C GLY A 132 -8.73 -12.68 36.05
N VAL A 133 -8.34 -13.94 35.80
CA VAL A 133 -9.27 -15.07 35.71
C VAL A 133 -9.71 -15.44 37.14
N LYS A 134 -11.02 -15.56 37.34
CA LYS A 134 -11.59 -15.91 38.65
C LYS A 134 -11.48 -17.43 38.91
N ILE A 135 -10.74 -17.81 39.94
CA ILE A 135 -10.55 -19.23 40.31
C ILE A 135 -11.08 -19.42 41.72
N PRO A 136 -12.12 -20.24 41.92
CA PRO A 136 -12.67 -20.49 43.24
C PRO A 136 -11.61 -21.10 44.20
N GLY A 137 -11.43 -20.49 45.37
CA GLY A 137 -10.45 -20.95 46.37
C GLY A 137 -9.01 -20.51 46.14
N TYR A 138 -8.73 -19.74 45.07
CA TYR A 138 -7.43 -19.14 44.79
C TYR A 138 -7.48 -17.64 45.11
N GLU A 139 -7.18 -17.25 46.36
CA GLU A 139 -7.08 -15.84 46.73
C GLU A 139 -5.78 -15.25 46.20
N THR A 140 -5.87 -14.18 45.39
CA THR A 140 -4.73 -13.38 45.01
C THR A 140 -4.17 -12.68 46.24
N VAL A 141 -3.05 -13.15 46.77
CA VAL A 141 -2.25 -12.37 47.70
C VAL A 141 -1.75 -11.13 46.94
N ASN A 142 -2.37 -10.01 47.24
CA ASN A 142 -1.90 -8.70 46.81
C ASN A 142 -0.48 -8.46 47.31
N VAL A 143 0.53 -8.74 46.53
CA VAL A 143 1.90 -8.26 46.77
C VAL A 143 2.00 -6.86 46.22
N SER A 144 1.48 -5.92 47.02
CA SER A 144 1.83 -4.50 46.90
C SER A 144 3.31 -4.37 47.30
N ALA A 145 4.07 -3.89 46.33
CA ALA A 145 5.36 -3.25 46.44
C ALA A 145 6.16 -3.42 47.74
N ALA A 146 7.13 -4.32 47.74
CA ALA A 146 8.30 -4.23 48.60
C ALA A 146 9.54 -4.70 47.86
N THR A 147 10.14 -3.77 47.13
CA THR A 147 11.55 -3.82 46.78
C THR A 147 12.40 -3.93 48.05
N LYS A 148 12.94 -5.09 48.32
CA LYS A 148 14.13 -5.22 49.17
C LYS A 148 15.05 -6.26 48.55
N SER A 149 16.08 -5.77 47.89
CA SER A 149 17.29 -6.53 47.59
C SER A 149 17.88 -7.14 48.87
N PRO A 150 18.38 -8.37 48.83
CA PRO A 150 19.11 -8.92 49.97
C PRO A 150 20.45 -8.16 50.06
N SER A 151 20.60 -7.42 51.17
CA SER A 151 21.85 -6.81 51.55
C SER A 151 22.87 -7.87 51.91
N HIS A 152 23.95 -8.00 51.20
CA HIS A 152 25.14 -8.72 51.57
C HIS A 152 25.68 -8.11 52.87
N LYS A 153 25.59 -8.86 54.01
CA LYS A 153 26.26 -8.53 55.24
C LYS A 153 27.79 -8.53 55.02
N ARG A 154 28.36 -7.36 55.06
CA ARG A 154 29.79 -7.15 55.17
C ARG A 154 30.30 -7.79 56.48
N ARG A 155 31.02 -8.90 56.39
CA ARG A 155 31.89 -9.39 57.48
C ARG A 155 33.13 -8.52 57.53
N ARG A 156 33.34 -7.86 58.66
CA ARG A 156 34.52 -7.06 58.99
C ARG A 156 35.79 -7.94 58.91
N GLY A 157 36.75 -7.44 58.18
CA GLY A 157 38.03 -8.06 57.98
C GLY A 157 38.90 -8.10 59.24
N ARG A 158 39.62 -9.16 59.34
CA ARG A 158 40.79 -9.33 60.23
C ARG A 158 42.03 -8.98 59.41
N GLN A 159 42.77 -7.97 59.86
CA GLN A 159 44.07 -7.63 59.28
C GLN A 159 45.02 -8.83 59.52
N ILE A 160 45.60 -9.33 58.44
CA ILE A 160 46.74 -10.26 58.48
C ILE A 160 47.92 -9.50 57.89
N GLN A 161 48.94 -9.44 58.72
CA GLN A 161 50.26 -8.84 58.40
C GLN A 161 50.93 -9.58 57.24
N TRP A 162 51.48 -8.79 56.31
CA TRP A 162 52.26 -9.28 55.19
C TRP A 162 53.65 -9.70 55.67
N GLY A 163 53.86 -11.03 55.63
CA GLY A 163 55.21 -11.59 55.73
C GLY A 163 55.59 -12.25 54.42
N MET A 164 56.75 -11.95 53.92
CA MET A 164 57.32 -12.47 52.66
C MET A 164 56.99 -13.95 52.40
N PRO A 165 56.28 -14.26 51.28
CA PRO A 165 56.94 -14.69 50.05
C PRO A 165 56.20 -14.23 48.77
N ALA A 166 56.32 -12.95 48.44
CA ALA A 166 55.70 -12.43 47.19
C ALA A 166 56.59 -12.66 45.95
N ILE A 167 57.84 -13.07 46.08
CA ILE A 167 58.82 -13.21 44.98
C ILE A 167 58.69 -14.57 44.29
N LEU A 168 58.23 -15.63 44.94
CA LEU A 168 58.12 -16.95 44.33
C LEU A 168 56.89 -17.13 43.43
N CYS A 169 55.82 -16.36 43.66
CA CYS A 169 54.61 -16.41 42.84
C CYS A 169 54.75 -15.67 41.49
N LEU A 170 55.61 -14.68 41.41
CA LEU A 170 55.83 -13.94 40.13
C LEU A 170 56.67 -14.74 39.13
N ILE A 171 57.60 -15.63 39.62
CA ILE A 171 58.42 -16.46 38.72
C ILE A 171 57.62 -17.68 38.18
N LEU A 172 56.70 -18.27 38.98
CA LEU A 172 55.81 -19.30 38.49
C LEU A 172 54.72 -18.77 37.53
N GLY A 173 54.25 -17.54 37.75
CA GLY A 173 53.33 -16.88 36.84
C GLY A 173 53.91 -16.61 35.43
N PHE A 174 55.23 -16.35 35.36
CA PHE A 174 55.92 -16.08 34.08
C PHE A 174 56.22 -17.36 33.28
N ILE A 175 56.35 -18.51 33.94
CA ILE A 175 56.64 -19.81 33.26
C ILE A 175 55.33 -20.47 32.82
N ILE A 176 54.19 -20.24 33.49
CA ILE A 176 52.88 -20.76 33.08
C ILE A 176 52.27 -19.92 31.95
N GLY A 177 52.61 -18.64 31.84
CA GLY A 177 52.14 -17.76 30.75
C GLY A 177 52.73 -18.06 29.38
N TRP A 178 53.77 -18.90 29.26
CA TRP A 178 54.44 -19.25 28.01
C TRP A 178 54.10 -20.63 27.48
N ALA A 179 53.28 -21.43 28.17
CA ALA A 179 52.98 -22.82 27.81
C ALA A 179 51.48 -23.12 27.61
N VAL A 180 50.59 -22.09 27.61
CA VAL A 180 49.19 -22.26 27.27
C VAL A 180 48.99 -21.61 25.92
N PRO A 181 48.66 -22.39 24.85
CA PRO A 181 48.23 -21.78 23.60
C PRO A 181 46.93 -21.00 23.83
N ASP A 182 46.84 -19.83 23.21
CA ASP A 182 45.68 -18.95 23.14
C ASP A 182 44.37 -19.74 23.10
N LEU A 183 43.70 -19.85 24.25
CA LEU A 183 42.27 -20.15 24.39
C LEU A 183 41.54 -18.96 25.05
N ALA A 184 42.04 -17.77 24.86
CA ALA A 184 41.22 -16.57 24.96
C ALA A 184 40.50 -16.44 23.65
N GLU A 185 39.31 -17.06 23.53
CA GLU A 185 38.25 -16.48 22.70
C GLU A 185 38.17 -15.01 23.09
N GLU A 186 38.65 -14.11 22.21
CA GLU A 186 38.30 -12.71 22.29
C GLU A 186 36.80 -12.65 22.37
N SER A 187 36.26 -12.41 23.56
CA SER A 187 34.86 -11.97 23.71
C SER A 187 34.81 -10.67 22.92
N LYS A 188 34.33 -10.77 21.67
CA LYS A 188 33.93 -9.58 20.90
C LYS A 188 33.12 -8.69 21.85
N PRO A 189 33.40 -7.38 21.90
CA PRO A 189 32.58 -6.48 22.69
C PRO A 189 31.15 -6.74 22.28
N ILE A 190 30.27 -6.98 23.22
CA ILE A 190 28.82 -7.01 22.97
C ILE A 190 28.54 -5.62 22.44
N GLU A 191 28.45 -5.50 21.14
CA GLU A 191 27.96 -4.32 20.45
C GLU A 191 26.57 -4.11 21.03
N ASN A 192 26.41 -3.06 21.83
CA ASN A 192 25.13 -2.67 22.38
C ASN A 192 24.20 -2.35 21.18
N GLN A 193 23.58 -3.36 20.61
CA GLN A 193 22.56 -3.18 19.59
C GLN A 193 21.43 -2.42 20.26
N THR A 194 21.28 -1.17 19.87
CA THR A 194 20.13 -0.37 20.31
C THR A 194 18.87 -1.08 19.86
N PRO A 195 17.91 -1.33 20.77
CA PRO A 195 16.74 -2.13 20.44
C PRO A 195 15.90 -1.50 19.34
N ILE A 196 15.29 -2.34 18.51
CA ILE A 196 14.33 -1.90 17.47
C ILE A 196 13.04 -1.53 18.20
N PHE A 197 12.60 -0.28 18.06
CA PHE A 197 11.29 0.16 18.57
C PHE A 197 10.32 0.33 17.40
N ASN A 198 9.15 -0.30 17.53
CA ASN A 198 8.01 -0.14 16.63
C ASN A 198 6.90 0.57 17.40
N THR A 199 6.46 1.71 16.91
CA THR A 199 5.41 2.51 17.54
C THR A 199 4.54 3.19 16.48
N THR A 200 3.46 3.82 16.93
CA THR A 200 2.49 4.52 16.08
C THR A 200 2.45 6.00 16.43
N ILE A 201 2.44 6.84 15.42
CA ILE A 201 2.21 8.28 15.55
C ILE A 201 0.78 8.57 15.14
N LYS A 202 -0.04 9.09 16.05
CA LYS A 202 -1.37 9.60 15.73
C LYS A 202 -1.27 10.98 15.12
N LEU A 203 -1.91 11.17 13.97
CA LEU A 203 -2.06 12.45 13.32
C LEU A 203 -3.32 13.16 13.84
N PRO A 204 -3.38 14.51 13.79
CA PRO A 204 -4.58 15.25 14.17
C PRO A 204 -5.78 14.88 13.28
N ILE A 205 -6.97 14.76 13.84
CA ILE A 205 -8.22 14.46 13.08
C ILE A 205 -8.49 15.54 12.02
N GLU A 206 -8.13 16.80 12.32
CA GLU A 206 -8.26 17.94 11.41
C GLU A 206 -7.18 18.00 10.33
N ALA A 207 -6.15 17.18 10.44
CA ALA A 207 -5.01 17.12 9.53
C ALA A 207 -4.53 15.67 9.30
N PRO A 208 -5.38 14.76 8.81
CA PRO A 208 -4.99 13.42 8.43
C PRO A 208 -4.01 13.47 7.26
N LEU A 209 -3.25 12.40 7.05
CA LEU A 209 -2.45 12.26 5.83
C LEU A 209 -3.38 12.39 4.61
N THR A 210 -2.98 13.18 3.63
CA THR A 210 -3.80 13.34 2.42
C THR A 210 -3.77 12.07 1.60
N ASP A 211 -4.89 11.80 0.95
CA ASP A 211 -4.98 10.77 -0.08
C ASP A 211 -4.40 11.30 -1.38
N SER A 212 -3.70 10.46 -2.11
CA SER A 212 -3.24 10.78 -3.45
C SER A 212 -4.39 10.93 -4.46
N THR A 213 -5.59 10.41 -4.11
CA THR A 213 -6.81 10.48 -4.93
C THR A 213 -7.38 11.90 -5.12
N LEU A 214 -6.94 12.89 -4.34
CA LEU A 214 -7.40 14.28 -4.43
C LEU A 214 -6.71 15.09 -5.54
N MET A 215 -5.75 14.49 -6.24
CA MET A 215 -5.05 15.18 -7.31
C MET A 215 -5.71 14.91 -8.67
N PRO A 216 -5.86 15.91 -9.54
CA PRO A 216 -6.17 15.67 -10.95
C PRO A 216 -5.19 14.61 -11.45
N LEU A 217 -5.70 13.54 -12.10
CA LEU A 217 -4.90 12.47 -12.71
C LEU A 217 -4.54 11.26 -11.87
N GLY A 218 -5.04 11.08 -10.64
CA GLY A 218 -4.87 9.83 -9.86
C GLY A 218 -3.43 9.33 -9.74
N SER A 219 -2.47 10.18 -9.97
CA SER A 219 -1.06 9.83 -9.96
C SER A 219 -0.54 9.81 -8.55
N GLY A 220 -0.17 8.63 -8.09
CA GLY A 220 0.37 8.42 -6.78
C GLY A 220 1.54 9.35 -6.47
N ARG A 221 1.53 9.94 -5.28
CA ARG A 221 2.62 10.80 -4.77
C ARG A 221 2.97 10.37 -3.37
N SER A 222 4.28 10.34 -3.07
CA SER A 222 4.72 10.12 -1.70
C SER A 222 4.45 11.38 -0.89
N ASN A 223 3.64 11.26 0.16
CA ASN A 223 3.18 12.36 0.99
C ASN A 223 3.91 12.46 2.34
N ILE A 224 4.97 11.68 2.51
CA ILE A 224 5.74 11.61 3.76
C ILE A 224 7.22 11.84 3.46
N ALA A 225 7.85 12.72 4.22
CA ALA A 225 9.30 12.91 4.23
C ALA A 225 9.81 12.92 5.68
N ILE A 226 10.98 12.34 5.92
CA ILE A 226 11.64 12.33 7.24
C ILE A 226 13.00 13.01 7.14
N SER A 227 13.42 13.70 8.21
CA SER A 227 14.76 14.27 8.30
C SER A 227 15.83 13.19 8.28
N ASN A 228 17.01 13.50 7.75
CA ASN A 228 18.11 12.53 7.65
C ASN A 228 18.56 11.97 9.01
N ASP A 229 18.42 12.75 10.07
CA ASP A 229 18.71 12.38 11.46
C ASP A 229 17.56 11.66 12.17
N GLY A 230 16.40 11.53 11.51
CA GLY A 230 15.22 10.88 12.06
C GLY A 230 14.53 11.64 13.19
N SER A 231 14.75 12.96 13.34
CA SER A 231 14.21 13.75 14.45
C SER A 231 12.80 14.29 14.20
N PHE A 232 12.38 14.44 12.95
CA PHE A 232 11.05 14.91 12.58
C PHE A 232 10.61 14.39 11.20
N LEU A 233 9.31 14.43 10.98
CA LEU A 233 8.70 14.20 9.68
C LEU A 233 7.96 15.43 9.19
N VAL A 234 7.83 15.56 7.87
CA VAL A 234 6.89 16.44 7.18
C VAL A 234 5.95 15.59 6.36
N TYR A 235 4.67 15.91 6.42
CA TYR A 235 3.67 15.20 5.64
C TYR A 235 2.67 16.15 5.02
N THR A 236 2.10 15.73 3.90
CA THR A 236 0.98 16.41 3.27
C THR A 236 -0.30 16.01 3.96
N ALA A 237 -0.98 16.96 4.60
CA ALA A 237 -2.25 16.74 5.25
C ALA A 237 -3.42 17.19 4.39
N LYS A 238 -4.54 16.48 4.49
CA LYS A 238 -5.84 16.89 3.96
C LYS A 238 -6.40 18.01 4.81
N THR A 239 -6.87 19.06 4.17
CA THR A 239 -7.52 20.21 4.82
C THR A 239 -8.91 20.43 4.22
N LYS A 240 -9.70 21.31 4.80
CA LYS A 240 -11.04 21.65 4.25
C LYS A 240 -10.99 22.26 2.85
N THR A 241 -9.87 22.87 2.47
CA THR A 241 -9.67 23.58 1.20
C THR A 241 -8.67 22.91 0.27
N GLY A 242 -8.32 21.64 0.50
CA GLY A 242 -7.34 20.91 -0.28
C GLY A 242 -6.25 20.26 0.58
N SER A 243 -4.99 20.52 0.30
CA SER A 243 -3.84 19.99 1.05
C SER A 243 -2.97 21.10 1.64
N ALA A 244 -2.18 20.77 2.66
CA ALA A 244 -1.14 21.63 3.22
C ALA A 244 -0.06 20.78 3.90
N LEU A 245 1.14 21.32 4.09
CA LEU A 245 2.21 20.65 4.81
C LEU A 245 2.07 20.81 6.32
N TYR A 246 2.34 19.71 7.02
CA TYR A 246 2.45 19.65 8.48
C TYR A 246 3.80 19.06 8.86
N LYS A 247 4.41 19.59 9.94
CA LYS A 247 5.62 19.04 10.55
C LYS A 247 5.33 18.45 11.91
N ARG A 248 6.00 17.32 12.22
CA ARG A 248 5.88 16.60 13.48
C ARG A 248 7.25 16.23 14.00
N PHE A 249 7.71 16.90 15.04
CA PHE A 249 8.91 16.52 15.77
C PHE A 249 8.61 15.31 16.67
N PHE A 250 9.48 14.31 16.72
CA PHE A 250 9.21 13.08 17.51
C PHE A 250 9.29 13.30 19.02
N ASN A 251 9.93 14.38 19.47
CA ASN A 251 9.93 14.82 20.87
C ASN A 251 8.75 15.74 21.25
N GLN A 252 7.79 15.96 20.32
CA GLN A 252 6.59 16.77 20.56
C GLN A 252 5.34 15.92 20.33
N GLU A 253 4.24 16.22 21.01
CA GLU A 253 2.99 15.45 20.87
C GLU A 253 2.15 15.83 19.66
N LYS A 254 2.27 17.06 19.16
CA LYS A 254 1.39 17.57 18.10
C LYS A 254 2.15 17.88 16.82
N ALA A 255 1.48 17.57 15.70
CA ALA A 255 1.88 18.09 14.40
C ALA A 255 1.48 19.57 14.28
N VAL A 256 2.29 20.36 13.60
CA VAL A 256 2.08 21.79 13.40
C VAL A 256 2.02 22.08 11.91
N LYS A 257 1.01 22.84 11.48
CA LYS A 257 0.89 23.29 10.09
C LYS A 257 2.11 24.16 9.72
N ILE A 258 2.60 23.99 8.52
CA ILE A 258 3.55 24.93 7.90
C ILE A 258 2.70 25.91 7.10
N ASP A 259 2.66 27.16 7.53
CA ASP A 259 1.81 28.19 6.93
C ASP A 259 2.19 28.48 5.47
N ASP A 260 1.26 29.01 4.68
CA ASP A 260 1.41 29.35 3.27
C ASP A 260 1.79 28.16 2.37
N THR A 261 1.36 26.94 2.73
CA THR A 261 1.62 25.70 1.96
C THR A 261 0.36 25.06 1.39
N GLU A 262 -0.69 25.83 1.15
CA GLU A 262 -1.94 25.38 0.55
C GLU A 262 -1.69 24.78 -0.85
N GLY A 263 -2.32 23.63 -1.11
CA GLY A 263 -2.13 22.88 -2.36
C GLY A 263 -0.79 22.13 -2.46
N ALA A 264 0.01 22.11 -1.38
CA ALA A 264 1.29 21.41 -1.38
C ALA A 264 1.17 19.91 -1.43
N PHE A 265 2.13 19.25 -2.10
CA PHE A 265 2.27 17.80 -2.18
C PHE A 265 3.73 17.38 -2.37
N ALA A 266 4.00 16.07 -2.21
CA ALA A 266 5.30 15.41 -2.39
C ALA A 266 6.46 16.17 -1.72
N PRO A 267 6.42 16.36 -0.38
CA PRO A 267 7.47 17.06 0.34
C PRO A 267 8.79 16.28 0.30
N PHE A 268 9.90 17.00 0.31
CA PHE A 268 11.24 16.45 0.52
C PHE A 268 12.09 17.44 1.32
N ILE A 269 12.99 16.92 2.13
CA ILE A 269 13.72 17.72 3.13
C ILE A 269 15.16 17.96 2.67
N SER A 270 15.68 19.17 2.90
CA SER A 270 17.10 19.47 2.65
C SER A 270 18.01 18.60 3.52
N PRO A 271 19.23 18.29 3.09
CA PRO A 271 20.14 17.39 3.82
C PRO A 271 20.39 17.79 5.28
N GLN A 272 20.34 19.10 5.57
CA GLN A 272 20.53 19.65 6.92
C GLN A 272 19.24 19.78 7.73
N GLY A 273 18.08 19.45 7.14
CA GLY A 273 16.78 19.54 7.80
C GLY A 273 16.22 20.97 7.97
N GLN A 274 16.85 21.99 7.36
CA GLN A 274 16.46 23.39 7.54
C GLN A 274 15.37 23.86 6.57
N TRP A 275 15.23 23.18 5.43
CA TRP A 275 14.30 23.53 4.36
C TRP A 275 13.46 22.34 3.94
N VAL A 276 12.24 22.64 3.52
CA VAL A 276 11.35 21.67 2.85
C VAL A 276 11.13 22.14 1.42
N GLY A 277 11.45 21.26 0.46
CA GLY A 277 11.02 21.40 -0.92
C GLY A 277 9.64 20.74 -1.09
N PHE A 278 8.78 21.31 -1.93
CA PHE A 278 7.45 20.80 -2.21
C PHE A 278 6.90 21.34 -3.53
N PHE A 279 5.86 20.73 -4.03
CA PHE A 279 5.18 21.18 -5.24
C PHE A 279 3.80 21.75 -4.88
N ALA A 280 3.43 22.83 -5.52
CA ALA A 280 2.11 23.45 -5.41
C ALA A 280 1.87 24.35 -6.63
N ASN A 281 0.65 24.38 -7.16
CA ASN A 281 0.26 25.27 -8.28
C ASN A 281 1.21 25.13 -9.49
N ASN A 282 1.55 23.89 -9.87
CA ASN A 282 2.50 23.58 -10.97
C ASN A 282 3.89 24.22 -10.80
N LYS A 283 4.33 24.46 -9.57
CA LYS A 283 5.63 25.05 -9.25
C LYS A 283 6.36 24.21 -8.20
N LEU A 284 7.69 24.19 -8.33
CA LEU A 284 8.58 23.74 -7.28
C LEU A 284 8.83 24.91 -6.34
N ASN A 285 8.57 24.68 -5.06
CA ASN A 285 8.73 25.65 -3.98
C ASN A 285 9.68 25.12 -2.91
N LYS A 286 10.26 26.02 -2.12
CA LYS A 286 10.91 25.68 -0.85
C LYS A 286 10.44 26.61 0.26
N ILE A 287 10.41 26.10 1.49
CA ILE A 287 10.08 26.86 2.70
C ILE A 287 11.03 26.50 3.84
N SER A 288 11.37 27.47 4.68
CA SER A 288 12.17 27.21 5.89
C SER A 288 11.35 26.43 6.92
N MET A 289 12.01 25.51 7.64
CA MET A 289 11.41 24.83 8.79
C MET A 289 11.08 25.78 9.95
N ASP A 290 11.70 26.93 10.00
CA ASP A 290 11.40 28.00 10.99
C ASP A 290 10.19 28.86 10.59
N GLY A 291 9.60 28.59 9.39
CA GLY A 291 8.48 29.35 8.85
C GLY A 291 8.92 30.47 7.88
N GLY A 292 7.98 31.32 7.54
CA GLY A 292 8.14 32.36 6.54
C GLY A 292 7.42 32.05 5.23
N LYS A 293 7.56 32.90 4.22
CA LYS A 293 6.89 32.72 2.94
C LYS A 293 7.62 31.70 2.06
N PRO A 294 6.89 30.84 1.34
CA PRO A 294 7.48 29.95 0.34
C PRO A 294 8.22 30.75 -0.76
N GLN A 295 9.32 30.18 -1.19
CA GLN A 295 10.10 30.69 -2.31
C GLN A 295 9.86 29.80 -3.54
N VAL A 296 9.31 30.38 -4.61
CA VAL A 296 9.16 29.69 -5.90
C VAL A 296 10.55 29.54 -6.53
N LEU A 297 10.91 28.32 -6.91
CA LEU A 297 12.17 28.02 -7.58
C LEU A 297 12.01 27.97 -9.10
N THR A 298 10.98 27.25 -9.58
CA THR A 298 10.72 27.10 -11.03
C THR A 298 9.32 26.49 -11.26
N ASP A 299 8.88 26.50 -12.52
CA ASP A 299 7.72 25.72 -12.96
C ASP A 299 8.01 24.21 -12.89
N ALA A 300 7.00 23.45 -12.44
CA ALA A 300 7.08 22.00 -12.25
C ALA A 300 5.70 21.37 -12.44
N ILE A 301 5.29 21.27 -13.70
CA ILE A 301 3.98 20.72 -14.07
C ILE A 301 4.00 19.20 -13.85
N ASN A 302 2.93 18.65 -13.30
CA ASN A 302 2.76 17.22 -13.04
C ASN A 302 4.00 16.55 -12.43
N ALA A 303 4.49 17.09 -11.32
CA ALA A 303 5.71 16.60 -10.67
C ALA A 303 5.49 15.30 -9.87
N TYR A 304 6.50 14.41 -9.91
CA TYR A 304 6.55 13.12 -9.21
C TYR A 304 7.74 13.04 -8.24
N GLY A 305 7.81 14.00 -7.32
CA GLY A 305 8.79 14.01 -6.25
C GLY A 305 10.09 14.72 -6.56
N GLY A 306 10.88 14.93 -5.51
CA GLY A 306 12.15 15.63 -5.56
C GLY A 306 13.17 15.07 -4.58
N SER A 307 14.45 15.34 -4.84
CA SER A 307 15.57 14.97 -3.98
C SER A 307 16.55 16.12 -3.89
N TRP A 308 16.98 16.44 -2.67
CA TRP A 308 17.90 17.55 -2.40
C TRP A 308 19.29 17.01 -2.07
N SER A 309 20.30 17.48 -2.80
CA SER A 309 21.69 17.03 -2.65
C SER A 309 22.46 17.84 -1.62
N LYS A 310 23.58 17.29 -1.13
CA LYS A 310 24.48 17.99 -0.19
C LYS A 310 25.13 19.25 -0.81
N SER A 311 25.28 19.29 -2.15
CA SER A 311 25.80 20.45 -2.88
C SER A 311 24.79 21.60 -3.08
N GLY A 312 23.55 21.45 -2.61
CA GLY A 312 22.49 22.43 -2.76
C GLY A 312 21.74 22.32 -4.10
N LYS A 313 21.93 21.24 -4.87
CA LYS A 313 21.11 20.98 -6.05
C LYS A 313 19.87 20.19 -5.70
N ILE A 314 18.76 20.54 -6.36
CA ILE A 314 17.48 19.84 -6.27
C ILE A 314 17.24 19.13 -7.58
N TYR A 315 16.99 17.83 -7.52
CA TYR A 315 16.60 16.98 -8.64
C TYR A 315 15.11 16.67 -8.51
N PHE A 316 14.34 16.82 -9.58
CA PHE A 316 12.90 16.62 -9.56
C PHE A 316 12.39 16.15 -10.92
N SER A 317 11.32 15.37 -10.92
CA SER A 317 10.67 14.91 -12.14
C SER A 317 9.40 15.70 -12.42
N VAL A 318 9.12 15.93 -13.69
CA VAL A 318 7.96 16.69 -14.20
C VAL A 318 7.33 15.99 -15.40
N ASN A 319 6.20 16.51 -15.88
CA ASN A 319 5.47 15.99 -17.00
C ASN A 319 5.21 14.48 -16.86
N GLU A 320 4.59 14.10 -15.73
CA GLU A 320 4.27 12.71 -15.41
C GLU A 320 5.48 11.75 -15.38
N GLY A 321 6.65 12.28 -15.03
CA GLY A 321 7.89 11.50 -15.00
C GLY A 321 8.68 11.49 -16.30
N TYR A 322 8.19 12.10 -17.38
CA TYR A 322 8.90 12.10 -18.66
C TYR A 322 10.16 12.97 -18.68
N GLN A 323 10.41 13.79 -17.69
CA GLN A 323 11.61 14.60 -17.58
C GLN A 323 12.17 14.61 -16.16
N LEU A 324 13.44 14.29 -16.02
CA LEU A 324 14.21 14.54 -14.82
C LEU A 324 15.03 15.82 -14.99
N LEU A 325 14.86 16.76 -14.06
CA LEU A 325 15.55 18.05 -14.07
C LEU A 325 16.40 18.23 -12.83
N SER A 326 17.35 19.17 -12.92
CA SER A 326 18.05 19.72 -11.77
C SER A 326 17.95 21.25 -11.76
N ILE A 327 17.98 21.81 -10.56
CA ILE A 327 18.05 23.25 -10.31
C ILE A 327 18.87 23.48 -9.04
N ASP A 328 19.49 24.63 -8.88
CA ASP A 328 20.10 24.99 -7.60
C ASP A 328 19.03 25.48 -6.60
N GLU A 329 19.36 25.46 -5.33
CA GLU A 329 18.44 25.88 -4.26
C GLU A 329 18.06 27.38 -4.29
N LYS A 330 18.69 28.18 -5.16
CA LYS A 330 18.36 29.59 -5.39
C LYS A 330 17.39 29.79 -6.56
N GLY A 331 17.03 28.68 -7.25
CA GLY A 331 16.16 28.74 -8.42
C GLY A 331 16.88 29.09 -9.73
N THR A 332 18.19 28.91 -9.77
CA THR A 332 19.03 29.15 -10.97
C THR A 332 19.64 27.84 -11.50
N ASP A 333 20.33 27.87 -12.63
CA ASP A 333 21.01 26.72 -13.25
C ASP A 333 20.08 25.51 -13.51
N ARG A 334 18.84 25.76 -13.99
CA ARG A 334 17.91 24.70 -14.36
C ARG A 334 18.42 23.94 -15.59
N LYS A 335 18.52 22.59 -15.46
CA LYS A 335 19.00 21.70 -16.53
C LYS A 335 18.11 20.47 -16.64
N ILE A 336 17.93 19.98 -17.87
CA ILE A 336 17.35 18.66 -18.11
C ILE A 336 18.46 17.62 -18.00
N ILE A 337 18.27 16.63 -17.12
CA ILE A 337 19.19 15.51 -16.92
C ILE A 337 18.82 14.35 -17.83
N SER A 338 17.51 14.01 -17.91
CA SER A 338 17.03 12.91 -18.75
C SER A 338 15.63 13.24 -19.30
N ARG A 339 15.33 12.70 -20.49
CA ARG A 339 14.01 12.70 -21.13
C ARG A 339 13.51 11.26 -21.26
N SER A 340 13.32 10.61 -20.14
CA SER A 340 12.84 9.24 -20.03
C SER A 340 11.80 9.16 -18.93
N ASN A 341 10.94 8.15 -18.99
CA ASN A 341 9.93 7.93 -17.97
C ASN A 341 10.60 7.61 -16.63
N CYS A 342 10.68 8.59 -15.72
CA CYS A 342 11.35 8.47 -14.44
C CYS A 342 10.71 9.39 -13.39
N GLY A 343 10.37 8.82 -12.22
CA GLY A 343 9.81 9.53 -11.07
C GLY A 343 10.57 9.22 -9.77
N TYR A 344 10.19 9.87 -8.70
CA TYR A 344 10.69 9.63 -7.33
C TYR A 344 12.23 9.62 -7.24
N PRO A 345 12.89 10.69 -7.69
CA PRO A 345 14.34 10.74 -7.72
C PRO A 345 14.93 10.64 -6.31
N ASN A 346 16.03 9.89 -6.15
CA ASN A 346 16.78 9.79 -4.90
C ASN A 346 18.29 9.86 -5.19
N ILE A 347 18.89 11.00 -4.82
CA ILE A 347 20.31 11.27 -5.12
C ILE A 347 21.24 10.36 -4.30
N LEU A 348 22.22 9.77 -4.96
CA LEU A 348 23.23 8.92 -4.33
C LEU A 348 24.42 9.73 -3.77
N PRO A 349 25.15 9.19 -2.78
CA PRO A 349 26.40 9.78 -2.31
C PRO A 349 27.38 10.02 -3.44
N GLY A 350 28.10 11.14 -3.38
CA GLY A 350 29.03 11.54 -4.44
C GLY A 350 28.38 12.24 -5.62
N GLU A 351 27.04 12.32 -5.67
CA GLU A 351 26.25 13.09 -6.62
C GLU A 351 26.57 12.85 -8.09
N LYS A 352 27.05 11.62 -8.42
CA LYS A 352 27.29 11.18 -9.79
C LYS A 352 26.08 10.49 -10.40
N HIS A 353 25.29 9.85 -9.57
CA HIS A 353 24.14 9.03 -9.97
C HIS A 353 22.90 9.38 -9.15
N ILE A 354 21.75 9.13 -9.73
CA ILE A 354 20.44 9.29 -9.10
C ILE A 354 19.61 8.04 -9.36
N LEU A 355 18.96 7.53 -8.32
CA LEU A 355 17.97 6.45 -8.43
C LEU A 355 16.63 7.07 -8.81
N VAL A 356 15.87 6.38 -9.65
CA VAL A 356 14.53 6.77 -10.07
C VAL A 356 13.63 5.55 -10.15
N THR A 357 12.33 5.74 -10.04
CA THR A 357 11.34 4.77 -10.52
C THR A 357 11.15 5.01 -11.99
N SER A 358 11.32 4.01 -12.82
CA SER A 358 11.08 4.05 -14.24
C SER A 358 9.91 3.14 -14.62
N GLN A 359 9.19 3.49 -15.65
CA GLN A 359 8.19 2.64 -16.26
C GLN A 359 8.59 2.33 -17.68
N ASP A 360 8.70 1.05 -18.01
CA ASP A 360 8.82 0.61 -19.40
C ASP A 360 7.50 0.86 -20.11
N ASN A 361 7.52 1.73 -21.12
CA ASN A 361 6.32 2.10 -21.88
C ASN A 361 5.73 0.91 -22.65
N THR A 362 6.54 -0.11 -22.97
CA THR A 362 6.08 -1.29 -23.72
C THR A 362 5.44 -2.35 -22.83
N GLN A 363 5.99 -2.56 -21.62
CA GLN A 363 5.52 -3.61 -20.70
C GLN A 363 4.77 -3.05 -19.50
N ARG A 364 4.72 -1.72 -19.33
CA ARG A 364 4.18 -1.02 -18.14
C ARG A 364 4.72 -1.58 -16.82
N ARG A 365 5.88 -2.25 -16.89
CA ARG A 365 6.58 -2.73 -15.71
C ARG A 365 7.38 -1.60 -15.10
N LEU A 366 7.28 -1.46 -13.82
CA LEU A 366 8.12 -0.54 -13.09
C LEU A 366 9.46 -1.16 -12.77
N SER A 367 10.46 -0.32 -12.72
CA SER A 367 11.80 -0.69 -12.26
C SER A 367 12.42 0.44 -11.44
N VAL A 368 13.33 0.08 -10.58
CA VAL A 368 14.29 1.04 -10.04
C VAL A 368 15.46 1.11 -11.00
N ASP A 369 15.66 2.29 -11.54
CA ASP A 369 16.75 2.59 -12.48
C ASP A 369 17.75 3.56 -11.86
N ILE A 370 18.94 3.56 -12.42
CA ILE A 370 19.99 4.51 -12.07
C ILE A 370 20.33 5.37 -13.29
N ILE A 371 20.42 6.69 -13.09
CA ILE A 371 20.79 7.65 -14.13
C ILE A 371 22.14 8.28 -13.76
N GLU A 372 23.11 8.26 -14.69
CA GLU A 372 24.33 9.04 -14.56
C GLU A 372 24.04 10.50 -14.86
N ILE A 373 24.21 11.38 -13.86
CA ILE A 373 23.78 12.79 -13.95
C ILE A 373 24.52 13.56 -15.05
N LYS A 374 25.77 13.23 -15.29
CA LYS A 374 26.60 13.93 -16.31
C LYS A 374 26.15 13.64 -17.74
N THR A 375 25.77 12.40 -18.03
CA THR A 375 25.46 11.91 -19.38
C THR A 375 23.99 11.73 -19.66
N GLY A 376 23.16 11.63 -18.60
CA GLY A 376 21.75 11.25 -18.70
C GLY A 376 21.52 9.76 -19.03
N VAL A 377 22.59 8.95 -19.08
CA VAL A 377 22.47 7.52 -19.39
C VAL A 377 21.76 6.81 -18.26
N GLN A 378 20.69 6.09 -18.60
CA GLN A 378 19.85 5.32 -17.69
C GLN A 378 20.15 3.83 -17.81
N LYS A 379 20.23 3.15 -16.68
CA LYS A 379 20.41 1.71 -16.57
C LYS A 379 19.43 1.14 -15.55
N GLN A 380 18.73 0.09 -15.93
CA GLN A 380 17.85 -0.65 -15.04
C GLN A 380 18.65 -1.42 -13.98
N LEU A 381 18.23 -1.33 -12.72
CA LEU A 381 18.83 -2.02 -11.58
C LEU A 381 17.94 -3.12 -11.01
N ILE A 382 16.66 -2.80 -10.69
CA ILE A 382 15.76 -3.71 -9.97
C ILE A 382 14.43 -3.76 -10.70
N PHE A 383 13.97 -4.97 -11.03
CA PHE A 383 12.70 -5.20 -11.71
C PHE A 383 11.51 -5.17 -10.75
N ASP A 384 10.33 -4.83 -11.27
CA ASP A 384 9.06 -4.80 -10.54
C ASP A 384 9.16 -4.04 -9.20
N ALA A 385 9.83 -2.89 -9.21
CA ALA A 385 10.16 -2.12 -8.03
C ALA A 385 9.97 -0.63 -8.24
N GLY A 386 9.67 0.11 -7.16
CA GLY A 386 9.51 1.56 -7.21
C GLY A 386 9.82 2.28 -5.91
N THR A 387 9.81 3.61 -5.95
CA THR A 387 10.07 4.52 -4.83
C THR A 387 11.40 4.22 -4.11
N PRO A 388 12.53 4.21 -4.83
CA PRO A 388 13.82 3.86 -4.22
C PRO A 388 14.29 4.92 -3.25
N GLN A 389 14.82 4.51 -2.09
CA GLN A 389 15.48 5.40 -1.13
C GLN A 389 16.81 4.76 -0.70
N TYR A 390 17.89 5.54 -0.76
CA TYR A 390 19.23 5.09 -0.37
C TYR A 390 19.51 5.40 1.10
N LEU A 391 20.13 4.46 1.79
CA LEU A 391 20.58 4.58 3.18
C LEU A 391 22.11 4.67 3.23
N GLU A 392 22.64 5.46 4.14
CA GLU A 392 24.11 5.57 4.37
C GLU A 392 24.73 4.24 4.88
N SER A 393 23.90 3.26 5.29
CA SER A 393 24.34 1.88 5.56
C SER A 393 24.70 1.09 4.30
N GLY A 394 24.59 1.70 3.11
CA GLY A 394 24.90 1.06 1.84
C GLY A 394 23.78 0.16 1.31
N HIS A 395 22.52 0.52 1.58
CA HIS A 395 21.36 -0.22 1.08
C HIS A 395 20.44 0.68 0.27
N ILE A 396 19.79 0.10 -0.74
CA ILE A 396 18.62 0.67 -1.40
C ILE A 396 17.40 0.00 -0.80
N VAL A 397 16.43 0.81 -0.40
CA VAL A 397 15.10 0.39 0.06
C VAL A 397 14.10 0.74 -1.01
N PHE A 398 13.21 -0.17 -1.34
CA PHE A 398 12.23 -0.01 -2.41
C PHE A 398 10.97 -0.83 -2.14
N CYS A 399 9.85 -0.44 -2.74
CA CYS A 399 8.63 -1.24 -2.70
C CYS A 399 8.48 -2.10 -3.95
N ARG A 400 7.96 -3.32 -3.74
CA ARG A 400 7.45 -4.20 -4.77
C ARG A 400 6.00 -4.51 -4.41
N LYS A 401 5.05 -3.99 -5.20
CA LYS A 401 3.64 -3.92 -4.81
C LYS A 401 3.48 -3.16 -3.48
N SER A 402 3.02 -3.81 -2.43
CA SER A 402 2.87 -3.23 -1.08
C SER A 402 3.94 -3.71 -0.09
N ASP A 403 4.92 -4.47 -0.52
CA ASP A 403 5.97 -4.97 0.35
C ASP A 403 7.26 -4.19 0.16
N LEU A 404 7.92 -3.91 1.27
CA LEU A 404 9.18 -3.18 1.29
C LEU A 404 10.34 -4.15 1.34
N TYR A 405 11.31 -3.93 0.48
CA TYR A 405 12.54 -4.68 0.35
C TYR A 405 13.74 -3.79 0.60
N ALA A 406 14.82 -4.39 1.05
CA ALA A 406 16.14 -3.77 1.12
C ALA A 406 17.14 -4.63 0.35
N VAL A 407 18.09 -3.99 -0.33
CA VAL A 407 19.18 -4.66 -1.04
C VAL A 407 20.48 -3.93 -0.77
N LYS A 408 21.55 -4.67 -0.46
CA LYS A 408 22.88 -4.08 -0.32
C LYS A 408 23.33 -3.52 -1.68
N PHE A 409 23.88 -2.31 -1.68
CA PHE A 409 24.24 -1.61 -2.91
C PHE A 409 25.55 -0.87 -2.75
N ASN A 410 26.46 -1.08 -3.70
CA ASN A 410 27.70 -0.34 -3.77
C ASN A 410 27.56 0.84 -4.76
N PRO A 411 27.53 2.11 -4.30
CA PRO A 411 27.31 3.25 -5.18
C PRO A 411 28.51 3.56 -6.12
N VAL A 412 29.64 2.88 -5.96
CA VAL A 412 30.83 3.05 -6.81
C VAL A 412 30.85 2.01 -7.93
N THR A 413 30.66 0.71 -7.59
CA THR A 413 30.64 -0.38 -8.59
C THR A 413 29.27 -0.58 -9.20
N LEU A 414 28.21 -0.02 -8.60
CA LEU A 414 26.80 -0.17 -8.97
C LEU A 414 26.29 -1.63 -8.89
N GLU A 415 26.90 -2.41 -8.02
CA GLU A 415 26.55 -3.81 -7.79
C GLU A 415 25.53 -3.93 -6.67
N LEU A 416 24.58 -4.87 -6.87
CA LEU A 416 23.56 -5.25 -5.90
C LEU A 416 23.94 -6.54 -5.18
N GLY A 417 23.63 -6.64 -3.90
CA GLY A 417 23.69 -7.86 -3.11
C GLY A 417 22.38 -8.65 -3.15
N GLU A 418 22.14 -9.43 -2.10
CA GLU A 418 20.88 -10.17 -1.94
C GLU A 418 19.76 -9.25 -1.47
N GLU A 419 18.54 -9.49 -1.96
CA GLU A 419 17.33 -8.78 -1.56
C GLU A 419 16.78 -9.39 -0.28
N LEU A 420 16.35 -8.53 0.66
CA LEU A 420 15.70 -8.90 1.90
C LEU A 420 14.33 -8.22 1.97
N GLN A 421 13.25 -8.98 2.17
CA GLN A 421 11.94 -8.41 2.50
C GLN A 421 11.97 -7.92 3.95
N VAL A 422 11.67 -6.63 4.16
CA VAL A 422 11.83 -5.97 5.46
C VAL A 422 10.52 -5.57 6.13
N LEU A 423 9.48 -5.27 5.33
CA LEU A 423 8.14 -4.96 5.81
C LEU A 423 7.09 -5.44 4.81
N GLU A 424 5.91 -5.72 5.30
CA GLU A 424 4.71 -6.04 4.54
C GLU A 424 3.68 -4.92 4.68
N SER A 425 2.75 -4.84 3.73
CA SER A 425 1.59 -3.94 3.79
C SER A 425 1.95 -2.46 3.97
N VAL A 426 2.91 -1.94 3.21
CA VAL A 426 3.15 -0.50 3.05
C VAL A 426 2.17 0.04 2.03
N ARG A 427 1.36 1.03 2.41
CA ARG A 427 0.42 1.68 1.48
C ARG A 427 1.14 2.16 0.24
N THR A 428 0.71 1.68 -0.92
CA THR A 428 1.28 2.03 -2.21
C THR A 428 0.16 2.50 -3.14
N GLU A 429 0.35 3.68 -3.69
CA GLU A 429 -0.59 4.30 -4.62
C GLU A 429 -0.27 3.88 -6.06
N ASP A 430 -1.08 4.32 -7.01
CA ASP A 430 -0.82 4.13 -8.43
C ASP A 430 0.56 4.67 -8.82
N LYS A 431 1.14 4.12 -9.89
CA LYS A 431 2.54 4.37 -10.30
C LYS A 431 3.57 4.13 -9.18
N PHE A 432 3.21 3.27 -8.21
CA PHE A 432 4.07 2.81 -7.10
C PHE A 432 4.61 3.92 -6.20
N ALA A 433 3.86 4.98 -5.99
CA ALA A 433 4.13 5.95 -4.94
C ALA A 433 3.85 5.31 -3.59
N SER A 434 4.87 4.73 -2.99
CA SER A 434 4.72 4.11 -1.68
C SER A 434 4.80 5.15 -0.58
N GLN A 435 3.90 5.04 0.39
CA GLN A 435 3.79 5.97 1.50
C GLN A 435 4.76 5.57 2.61
N PHE A 436 6.05 5.75 2.37
CA PHE A 436 7.11 5.58 3.35
C PHE A 436 8.24 6.60 3.16
N ALA A 437 8.98 6.82 4.22
CA ALA A 437 10.21 7.61 4.19
C ALA A 437 11.24 7.02 5.16
N VAL A 438 12.51 7.00 4.77
CA VAL A 438 13.61 6.50 5.60
C VAL A 438 14.58 7.62 5.96
N ALA A 439 14.96 7.68 7.24
CA ALA A 439 16.04 8.57 7.69
C ALA A 439 17.38 7.96 7.27
N ARG A 440 18.08 8.65 6.36
CA ARG A 440 19.32 8.12 5.75
C ARG A 440 20.39 7.72 6.75
N ASN A 441 20.49 8.47 7.86
CA ASN A 441 21.57 8.33 8.84
C ASN A 441 21.16 7.60 10.13
N ALA A 442 19.84 7.55 10.43
CA ALA A 442 19.36 7.13 11.75
C ALA A 442 18.71 5.75 11.78
N GLY A 443 18.63 5.07 10.63
CA GLY A 443 17.95 3.77 10.58
C GLY A 443 16.48 3.83 11.05
N THR A 444 15.81 4.95 10.85
CA THR A 444 14.40 5.15 11.18
C THR A 444 13.58 5.14 9.91
N ILE A 445 12.48 4.39 9.91
CA ILE A 445 11.47 4.40 8.85
C ILE A 445 10.13 4.87 9.41
N VAL A 446 9.43 5.67 8.62
CA VAL A 446 8.02 6.02 8.84
C VAL A 446 7.23 5.55 7.64
N TYR A 447 6.09 4.93 7.85
CA TYR A 447 5.25 4.43 6.77
C TYR A 447 3.77 4.42 7.15
N LEU A 448 2.91 4.49 6.13
CA LEU A 448 1.49 4.24 6.26
C LEU A 448 1.24 2.75 6.00
N ASN A 449 0.59 2.08 6.95
CA ASN A 449 0.18 0.69 6.77
C ASN A 449 -0.98 0.61 5.78
N GLY A 450 -0.95 -0.34 4.85
CA GLY A 450 -2.01 -0.54 3.87
C GLY A 450 -1.53 -1.33 2.67
N ASN A 451 -2.46 -1.59 1.76
CA ASN A 451 -2.19 -2.30 0.51
C ASN A 451 -2.15 -1.34 -0.67
N PHE A 452 -1.98 -1.86 -1.88
CA PHE A 452 -2.03 -1.10 -3.12
C PHE A 452 -3.43 -0.50 -3.35
N GLY A 453 -3.50 0.80 -3.68
CA GLY A 453 -4.76 1.54 -3.78
C GLY A 453 -5.40 1.78 -2.40
N GLY A 454 -6.64 2.23 -2.35
CA GLY A 454 -7.45 2.39 -1.14
C GLY A 454 -8.58 1.38 -1.10
N LEU A 455 -8.99 0.93 0.10
CA LEU A 455 -10.27 0.25 0.23
C LEU A 455 -11.38 1.21 -0.16
N GLY A 456 -12.21 0.80 -1.08
CA GLY A 456 -13.35 1.57 -1.54
C GLY A 456 -14.68 0.89 -1.25
N GLU A 457 -15.71 1.67 -1.07
CA GLU A 457 -17.10 1.22 -0.98
C GLU A 457 -17.85 1.71 -2.22
N LEU A 458 -18.58 0.82 -2.86
CA LEU A 458 -19.46 1.16 -3.99
C LEU A 458 -20.68 1.92 -3.49
N ASN A 459 -20.91 3.10 -4.06
CA ASN A 459 -22.04 3.98 -3.70
C ASN A 459 -22.77 4.46 -4.94
N TRP A 460 -24.09 4.59 -4.84
CA TRP A 460 -24.84 5.45 -5.72
C TRP A 460 -24.75 6.90 -5.24
N ILE A 461 -24.61 7.84 -6.17
CA ILE A 461 -24.73 9.27 -5.92
C ILE A 461 -25.77 9.86 -6.87
N ASP A 462 -26.69 10.66 -6.36
CA ASP A 462 -27.65 11.37 -7.19
C ASP A 462 -27.10 12.71 -7.68
N ARG A 463 -27.85 13.40 -8.56
CA ARG A 463 -27.45 14.72 -9.10
C ARG A 463 -27.45 15.84 -8.04
N ASN A 464 -27.92 15.59 -6.83
CA ASN A 464 -27.85 16.53 -5.70
C ASN A 464 -26.68 16.24 -4.76
N GLY A 465 -25.88 15.20 -5.06
CA GLY A 465 -24.74 14.79 -4.24
C GLY A 465 -25.10 13.86 -3.08
N ASN A 466 -26.33 13.33 -3.01
CA ASN A 466 -26.73 12.38 -1.96
C ASN A 466 -26.14 11.00 -2.26
N LEU A 467 -25.42 10.45 -1.29
CA LEU A 467 -24.75 9.14 -1.36
C LEU A 467 -25.61 8.06 -0.72
N GLU A 468 -25.70 6.90 -1.39
CA GLU A 468 -26.36 5.69 -0.91
C GLU A 468 -25.42 4.48 -1.11
N PRO A 469 -24.91 3.82 -0.05
CA PRO A 469 -24.08 2.63 -0.16
C PRO A 469 -24.84 1.49 -0.85
N ILE A 470 -24.16 0.74 -1.73
CA ILE A 470 -24.78 -0.41 -2.41
C ILE A 470 -24.84 -1.64 -1.51
N GLY A 471 -24.00 -1.70 -0.47
CA GLY A 471 -24.03 -2.75 0.55
C GLY A 471 -23.11 -3.95 0.25
N PHE A 472 -22.10 -3.79 -0.61
CA PHE A 472 -20.99 -4.73 -0.73
C PHE A 472 -19.88 -4.38 0.24
N ALA A 473 -19.09 -5.39 0.64
CA ALA A 473 -17.91 -5.16 1.47
C ALA A 473 -16.88 -4.28 0.74
N PRO A 474 -16.20 -3.38 1.43
CA PRO A 474 -15.12 -2.58 0.85
C PRO A 474 -14.01 -3.45 0.28
N LYS A 475 -13.52 -3.09 -0.91
CA LYS A 475 -12.41 -3.78 -1.61
C LYS A 475 -11.53 -2.79 -2.38
N PHE A 476 -10.44 -3.29 -2.92
CA PHE A 476 -9.57 -2.53 -3.83
C PHE A 476 -10.16 -2.54 -5.23
N PHE A 477 -11.12 -1.66 -5.47
CA PHE A 477 -11.81 -1.56 -6.76
C PHE A 477 -10.89 -0.92 -7.81
N GLY A 478 -10.82 -1.57 -8.99
CA GLY A 478 -10.35 -0.98 -10.23
C GLY A 478 -11.52 -0.43 -11.05
N THR A 479 -11.51 -0.68 -12.35
CA THR A 479 -12.60 -0.29 -13.24
C THR A 479 -13.83 -1.19 -13.06
N PHE A 480 -14.99 -0.66 -13.41
CA PHE A 480 -16.24 -1.41 -13.38
C PHE A 480 -17.16 -0.98 -14.51
N ASP A 481 -18.20 -1.75 -14.76
CA ASP A 481 -19.17 -1.52 -15.82
C ASP A 481 -20.53 -2.08 -15.44
N LEU A 482 -21.55 -1.22 -15.43
CA LEU A 482 -22.92 -1.58 -15.09
C LEU A 482 -23.58 -2.30 -16.26
N SER A 483 -24.29 -3.41 -15.99
CA SER A 483 -25.04 -4.08 -17.05
C SER A 483 -26.15 -3.19 -17.62
N PRO A 484 -26.52 -3.37 -18.91
CA PRO A 484 -27.56 -2.55 -19.54
C PRO A 484 -28.91 -2.57 -18.81
N ASP A 485 -29.21 -3.63 -18.05
CA ASP A 485 -30.42 -3.76 -17.22
C ASP A 485 -30.23 -3.31 -15.76
N ALA A 486 -29.05 -2.81 -15.41
CA ALA A 486 -28.64 -2.38 -14.08
C ALA A 486 -28.79 -3.43 -12.97
N LYS A 487 -28.81 -4.73 -13.32
CA LYS A 487 -28.91 -5.84 -12.33
C LYS A 487 -27.58 -6.42 -11.94
N SER A 488 -26.56 -6.23 -12.74
CA SER A 488 -25.22 -6.77 -12.55
C SER A 488 -24.16 -5.71 -12.76
N LEU A 489 -23.06 -5.85 -12.02
CA LEU A 489 -21.90 -4.99 -12.14
C LEU A 489 -20.67 -5.86 -12.37
N LEU A 490 -19.97 -5.66 -13.47
CA LEU A 490 -18.64 -6.19 -13.66
C LEU A 490 -17.63 -5.33 -12.93
N VAL A 491 -16.76 -5.93 -12.15
CA VAL A 491 -15.83 -5.22 -11.27
C VAL A 491 -14.44 -5.82 -11.40
N GLN A 492 -13.46 -4.98 -11.60
CA GLN A 492 -12.06 -5.34 -11.41
C GLN A 492 -11.68 -5.17 -9.95
N ILE A 493 -11.07 -6.18 -9.35
CA ILE A 493 -10.56 -6.16 -7.97
C ILE A 493 -9.06 -6.42 -7.99
N TRP A 494 -8.31 -5.59 -7.26
CA TRP A 494 -6.88 -5.73 -7.04
C TRP A 494 -6.63 -6.42 -5.69
N ASP A 495 -6.52 -7.77 -5.66
CA ASP A 495 -6.21 -8.48 -4.40
C ASP A 495 -5.81 -9.94 -4.63
N PRO A 496 -4.59 -10.34 -4.34
CA PRO A 496 -3.32 -9.62 -4.49
C PRO A 496 -2.97 -9.41 -5.97
N ASN A 497 -3.64 -10.13 -6.88
CA ASN A 497 -3.56 -10.01 -8.33
C ASN A 497 -4.89 -9.52 -8.87
N SER A 498 -4.87 -8.85 -10.02
CA SER A 498 -6.08 -8.39 -10.68
C SER A 498 -7.04 -9.54 -10.98
N SER A 499 -8.32 -9.36 -10.72
CA SER A 499 -9.39 -10.33 -10.99
C SER A 499 -10.65 -9.61 -11.41
N VAL A 500 -11.46 -10.28 -12.24
CA VAL A 500 -12.78 -9.76 -12.68
C VAL A 500 -13.88 -10.51 -11.96
N TRP A 501 -14.82 -9.78 -11.41
CA TRP A 501 -15.95 -10.27 -10.66
C TRP A 501 -17.26 -9.81 -11.29
N ASN A 502 -18.32 -10.60 -11.10
CA ASN A 502 -19.70 -10.20 -11.34
C ASN A 502 -20.42 -10.03 -10.00
N TYR A 503 -20.97 -8.85 -9.77
CA TYR A 503 -21.78 -8.51 -8.61
C TYR A 503 -23.24 -8.44 -9.03
N ASP A 504 -24.09 -9.29 -8.45
CA ASP A 504 -25.52 -9.21 -8.60
C ASP A 504 -26.08 -8.15 -7.64
N LEU A 505 -26.65 -7.09 -8.20
CA LEU A 505 -27.08 -5.92 -7.41
C LEU A 505 -28.35 -6.16 -6.60
N ASP A 506 -29.19 -7.15 -7.01
CA ASP A 506 -30.42 -7.48 -6.30
C ASP A 506 -30.12 -8.44 -5.13
N SER A 507 -29.46 -9.56 -5.40
CA SER A 507 -29.16 -10.59 -4.39
C SER A 507 -27.92 -10.33 -3.54
N LYS A 508 -27.11 -9.35 -3.92
CA LYS A 508 -25.81 -9.03 -3.31
C LYS A 508 -24.78 -10.15 -3.42
N LEU A 509 -24.96 -11.06 -4.37
CA LEU A 509 -24.02 -12.15 -4.61
C LEU A 509 -22.79 -11.63 -5.39
N GLU A 510 -21.60 -11.92 -4.89
CA GLU A 510 -20.32 -11.68 -5.53
C GLU A 510 -19.78 -12.98 -6.16
N THR A 511 -19.48 -12.96 -7.44
CA THR A 511 -18.95 -14.12 -8.15
C THR A 511 -17.66 -13.76 -8.88
N LYS A 512 -16.54 -14.41 -8.51
CA LYS A 512 -15.29 -14.27 -9.24
C LYS A 512 -15.39 -15.00 -10.57
N ILE A 513 -15.19 -14.30 -11.68
CA ILE A 513 -15.34 -14.87 -13.04
C ILE A 513 -14.02 -15.01 -13.77
N GLU A 514 -13.03 -14.17 -13.52
CA GLU A 514 -11.67 -14.28 -14.06
C GLU A 514 -10.64 -14.02 -12.95
N GLN A 515 -9.59 -14.83 -12.93
CA GLN A 515 -8.48 -14.72 -11.99
C GLN A 515 -7.17 -14.61 -12.77
N SER A 516 -6.33 -13.66 -12.42
CA SER A 516 -4.97 -13.58 -12.93
C SER A 516 -4.04 -14.55 -12.23
N GLY A 517 -3.10 -15.13 -12.97
CA GLY A 517 -1.94 -15.82 -12.42
C GLY A 517 -0.93 -14.81 -11.80
N SER A 518 0.19 -15.30 -11.28
CA SER A 518 1.23 -14.46 -10.67
C SER A 518 1.87 -13.47 -11.67
N ASP A 519 1.93 -13.85 -12.94
CA ASP A 519 2.55 -13.15 -14.07
C ASP A 519 1.51 -12.72 -15.14
N GLU A 520 0.24 -12.72 -14.77
CA GLU A 520 -0.88 -12.38 -15.64
C GLU A 520 -1.67 -11.23 -15.01
N PHE A 521 -2.23 -10.36 -15.86
CA PHE A 521 -3.18 -9.32 -15.49
C PHE A 521 -4.47 -9.52 -16.26
N LYS A 522 -5.63 -9.32 -15.62
CA LYS A 522 -6.95 -9.28 -16.23
C LYS A 522 -7.75 -8.12 -15.68
N GLY A 523 -8.29 -7.27 -16.56
CA GLY A 523 -9.00 -6.08 -16.11
C GLY A 523 -9.80 -5.39 -17.21
N TRP A 524 -10.28 -4.21 -16.90
CA TRP A 524 -11.12 -3.37 -17.76
C TRP A 524 -12.31 -4.10 -18.36
N PRO A 525 -13.16 -4.75 -17.54
CA PRO A 525 -14.32 -5.48 -18.06
C PRO A 525 -15.36 -4.50 -18.63
N ARG A 526 -15.99 -4.89 -19.77
CA ARG A 526 -17.06 -4.12 -20.43
C ARG A 526 -18.15 -5.04 -20.94
N TRP A 527 -19.41 -4.75 -20.58
CA TRP A 527 -20.55 -5.54 -21.03
C TRP A 527 -20.77 -5.44 -22.54
N HIS A 528 -21.15 -6.55 -23.13
CA HIS A 528 -21.74 -6.57 -24.47
C HIS A 528 -23.24 -6.21 -24.37
N PRO A 529 -23.76 -5.26 -25.18
CA PRO A 529 -25.07 -4.67 -24.94
C PRO A 529 -26.26 -5.60 -25.24
N LYS A 530 -26.06 -6.72 -25.95
CA LYS A 530 -27.14 -7.58 -26.44
C LYS A 530 -27.26 -8.92 -25.69
N ASP A 531 -26.22 -9.34 -25.02
CA ASP A 531 -26.21 -10.63 -24.31
C ASP A 531 -25.40 -10.55 -23.04
N LYS A 532 -25.31 -11.64 -22.30
CA LYS A 532 -24.53 -11.72 -21.06
C LYS A 532 -23.03 -11.96 -21.32
N SER A 533 -22.52 -11.47 -22.44
CA SER A 533 -21.08 -11.48 -22.72
C SER A 533 -20.43 -10.20 -22.29
N PHE A 534 -19.12 -10.24 -22.10
CA PHE A 534 -18.30 -9.09 -21.74
C PHE A 534 -16.91 -9.21 -22.35
N THR A 535 -16.30 -8.09 -22.65
CA THR A 535 -14.87 -8.00 -22.99
C THR A 535 -14.03 -7.72 -21.77
N PHE A 536 -12.79 -8.16 -21.78
CA PHE A 536 -11.77 -7.78 -20.79
C PHE A 536 -10.37 -7.85 -21.41
N GLY A 537 -9.48 -6.98 -20.96
CA GLY A 537 -8.07 -7.04 -21.31
C GLY A 537 -7.37 -8.12 -20.50
N SER A 538 -6.50 -8.90 -21.15
CA SER A 538 -5.62 -9.86 -20.47
C SER A 538 -4.19 -9.69 -20.96
N ARG A 539 -3.29 -9.41 -20.02
CA ARG A 539 -1.85 -9.33 -20.27
C ARG A 539 -1.17 -10.56 -19.70
N LYS A 540 -0.40 -11.23 -20.54
CA LYS A 540 0.44 -12.36 -20.17
C LYS A 540 1.75 -12.28 -20.93
N ALA A 541 2.88 -12.28 -20.21
CA ALA A 541 4.19 -11.94 -20.76
C ALA A 541 4.14 -10.60 -21.51
N ASP A 542 4.55 -10.55 -22.78
CA ASP A 542 4.65 -9.33 -23.57
C ASP A 542 3.39 -9.05 -24.43
N LYS A 543 2.29 -9.77 -24.18
CA LYS A 543 1.05 -9.64 -24.98
C LYS A 543 -0.10 -9.20 -24.09
N HIS A 544 -0.79 -8.16 -24.54
CA HIS A 544 -1.99 -7.66 -23.90
C HIS A 544 -3.14 -7.68 -24.91
N ASP A 545 -3.91 -8.74 -24.89
CA ASP A 545 -4.98 -9.04 -25.85
C ASP A 545 -6.37 -8.73 -25.25
N LEU A 546 -7.35 -8.47 -26.11
CA LEU A 546 -8.75 -8.34 -25.71
C LEU A 546 -9.48 -9.67 -25.88
N TYR A 547 -10.16 -10.09 -24.83
CA TYR A 547 -10.95 -11.31 -24.78
C TYR A 547 -12.45 -11.00 -24.70
N LEU A 548 -13.25 -11.91 -25.25
CA LEU A 548 -14.71 -11.95 -25.11
C LEU A 548 -15.11 -13.21 -24.37
N ARG A 549 -15.94 -13.07 -23.34
CA ARG A 549 -16.49 -14.21 -22.58
C ARG A 549 -17.97 -14.01 -22.31
N ASN A 550 -18.74 -15.09 -22.41
CA ASN A 550 -20.10 -15.11 -21.89
C ASN A 550 -20.09 -15.44 -20.39
N LEU A 551 -20.90 -14.75 -19.60
CA LEU A 551 -20.95 -14.92 -18.14
C LEU A 551 -21.20 -16.39 -17.72
N ASN A 552 -22.00 -17.11 -18.50
CA ASN A 552 -22.33 -18.52 -18.25
C ASN A 552 -21.30 -19.51 -18.81
N SER A 553 -20.24 -19.03 -19.47
CA SER A 553 -19.18 -19.87 -20.04
C SER A 553 -17.98 -19.93 -19.10
N SER A 554 -17.33 -21.08 -19.00
CA SER A 554 -16.06 -21.23 -18.29
C SER A 554 -14.84 -20.81 -19.12
N SER A 555 -15.01 -20.51 -20.42
CA SER A 555 -13.91 -20.16 -21.32
C SER A 555 -14.14 -18.81 -21.99
N ALA A 556 -13.07 -18.04 -22.12
CA ALA A 556 -13.01 -16.82 -22.89
C ALA A 556 -12.45 -17.09 -24.30
N VAL A 557 -12.90 -16.34 -25.28
CA VAL A 557 -12.37 -16.37 -26.64
C VAL A 557 -11.61 -15.10 -26.90
N LYS A 558 -10.41 -15.21 -27.46
CA LYS A 558 -9.63 -14.05 -27.84
C LYS A 558 -10.35 -13.31 -28.99
N LEU A 559 -10.66 -12.05 -28.77
CA LEU A 559 -11.39 -11.21 -29.72
C LEU A 559 -10.43 -10.43 -30.63
N ILE A 560 -9.44 -9.77 -30.02
CA ILE A 560 -8.45 -8.95 -30.71
C ILE A 560 -7.07 -9.32 -30.19
N ASN A 561 -6.13 -9.58 -31.12
CA ASN A 561 -4.73 -9.85 -30.78
C ASN A 561 -3.94 -8.54 -30.77
N SER A 562 -3.11 -8.37 -29.76
CA SER A 562 -2.07 -7.34 -29.78
C SER A 562 -0.94 -7.72 -30.75
N GLU A 563 -0.38 -6.72 -31.39
CA GLU A 563 0.85 -6.85 -32.18
C GLU A 563 2.07 -6.67 -31.27
N THR A 564 3.25 -6.91 -31.82
CA THR A 564 4.51 -6.58 -31.11
C THR A 564 4.53 -5.09 -30.81
N ASP A 565 4.93 -4.71 -29.59
CA ASP A 565 5.02 -3.33 -29.11
C ASP A 565 3.65 -2.59 -29.02
N SER A 566 2.53 -3.34 -28.91
CA SER A 566 1.22 -2.72 -28.65
C SER A 566 0.42 -3.49 -27.62
N GLU A 567 -0.45 -2.80 -26.89
CA GLU A 567 -1.36 -3.36 -25.90
C GLU A 567 -2.80 -2.98 -26.20
N ILE A 568 -3.73 -3.93 -26.04
CA ILE A 568 -5.17 -3.66 -26.18
C ILE A 568 -5.79 -3.70 -24.79
N VAL A 569 -6.23 -2.55 -24.31
CA VAL A 569 -6.59 -2.38 -22.90
C VAL A 569 -8.07 -2.63 -22.65
N GLU A 570 -8.96 -1.89 -23.29
CA GLU A 570 -10.41 -2.02 -23.12
C GLU A 570 -11.13 -1.99 -24.48
N GLY A 571 -12.33 -2.57 -24.52
CA GLY A 571 -13.15 -2.56 -25.73
C GLY A 571 -14.62 -2.33 -25.41
N ILE A 572 -15.22 -1.28 -26.01
CA ILE A 572 -16.57 -0.82 -25.80
C ILE A 572 -17.41 -1.12 -27.05
N TRP A 573 -18.56 -1.70 -26.86
CA TRP A 573 -19.44 -2.10 -27.96
C TRP A 573 -20.44 -1.01 -28.35
N THR A 574 -20.71 -0.87 -29.66
CA THR A 574 -21.90 -0.17 -30.13
C THR A 574 -23.16 -0.81 -29.59
N SER A 575 -24.24 -0.04 -29.41
CA SER A 575 -25.49 -0.53 -28.82
C SER A 575 -26.16 -1.67 -29.61
N ASP A 576 -25.79 -1.85 -30.90
CA ASP A 576 -26.19 -2.98 -31.75
C ASP A 576 -25.29 -4.24 -31.57
N GLY A 577 -24.14 -4.10 -30.89
CA GLY A 577 -23.18 -5.19 -30.65
C GLY A 577 -22.37 -5.60 -31.87
N LEU A 578 -22.32 -4.76 -32.92
CA LEU A 578 -21.67 -5.09 -34.20
C LEU A 578 -20.25 -4.52 -34.30
N LYS A 579 -19.97 -3.42 -33.61
CA LYS A 579 -18.64 -2.81 -33.62
C LYS A 579 -18.10 -2.67 -32.19
N CYS A 580 -16.80 -2.77 -32.06
CA CYS A 580 -16.09 -2.56 -30.78
C CYS A 580 -15.06 -1.45 -30.97
N VAL A 581 -15.23 -0.34 -30.26
CA VAL A 581 -14.21 0.72 -30.14
C VAL A 581 -13.27 0.33 -29.03
N TYR A 582 -11.97 0.35 -29.29
CA TYR A 582 -10.98 -0.11 -28.31
C TYR A 582 -9.78 0.84 -28.22
N PHE A 583 -9.21 0.89 -27.05
CA PHE A 583 -7.98 1.61 -26.78
C PHE A 583 -6.79 0.70 -27.06
N LYS A 584 -5.90 1.16 -27.92
CA LYS A 584 -4.65 0.48 -28.26
C LYS A 584 -3.48 1.36 -27.85
N HIS A 585 -2.75 0.93 -26.82
CA HIS A 585 -1.51 1.57 -26.45
C HIS A 585 -0.41 1.20 -27.46
N VAL A 586 0.25 2.18 -28.03
CA VAL A 586 1.39 2.04 -28.94
C VAL A 586 2.52 2.95 -28.47
N LYS A 587 3.75 2.52 -28.68
CA LYS A 587 4.93 3.20 -28.15
C LYS A 587 5.13 4.61 -28.68
N GLU A 588 4.73 4.83 -29.93
CA GLU A 588 5.00 6.07 -30.67
C GLU A 588 4.07 7.22 -30.23
N THR A 589 2.81 6.91 -29.90
CA THR A 589 1.75 7.88 -29.61
C THR A 589 1.25 7.83 -28.17
N ASP A 590 1.70 6.83 -27.37
CA ASP A 590 1.27 6.54 -26.01
C ASP A 590 -0.23 6.19 -25.87
N GLY A 591 -0.94 6.03 -26.99
CA GLY A 591 -2.29 5.52 -27.01
C GLY A 591 -3.17 6.07 -28.12
N ASP A 592 -3.81 5.16 -28.84
CA ASP A 592 -4.71 5.44 -29.95
C ASP A 592 -6.08 4.79 -29.76
N ILE A 593 -7.10 5.30 -30.42
CA ILE A 593 -8.44 4.72 -30.43
C ILE A 593 -8.73 4.07 -31.77
N TRP A 594 -9.07 2.81 -31.73
CA TRP A 594 -9.36 1.96 -32.89
C TRP A 594 -10.79 1.44 -32.86
N ILE A 595 -11.29 1.00 -34.01
CA ILE A 595 -12.59 0.36 -34.16
C ILE A 595 -12.46 -0.99 -34.86
N TYR A 596 -13.11 -1.99 -34.32
CA TYR A 596 -13.22 -3.35 -34.85
C TYR A 596 -14.65 -3.62 -35.31
N ASP A 597 -14.84 -4.15 -36.52
CA ASP A 597 -16.13 -4.60 -37.03
C ASP A 597 -16.24 -6.13 -36.92
N LYS A 598 -17.21 -6.62 -36.15
CA LYS A 598 -17.41 -8.04 -35.83
C LYS A 598 -17.74 -8.86 -37.08
N ASN A 599 -18.45 -8.28 -38.05
CA ASN A 599 -18.89 -9.00 -39.26
C ASN A 599 -17.76 -9.16 -40.26
N THR A 600 -17.05 -8.08 -40.55
CA THR A 600 -15.97 -8.06 -41.53
C THR A 600 -14.62 -8.47 -40.95
N LYS A 601 -14.47 -8.50 -39.62
CA LYS A 601 -13.21 -8.69 -38.88
C LYS A 601 -12.17 -7.60 -39.20
N ALA A 602 -12.58 -6.49 -39.75
CA ALA A 602 -11.71 -5.37 -40.09
C ALA A 602 -11.42 -4.50 -38.87
N HIS A 603 -10.21 -3.98 -38.84
CA HIS A 603 -9.77 -2.97 -37.90
C HIS A 603 -9.49 -1.66 -38.61
N ALA A 604 -9.89 -0.54 -38.04
CA ALA A 604 -9.57 0.77 -38.55
C ALA A 604 -9.10 1.67 -37.39
N ASN A 605 -8.10 2.52 -37.68
CA ASN A 605 -7.73 3.57 -36.76
C ASN A 605 -8.82 4.65 -36.80
N LEU A 606 -9.33 5.06 -35.65
CA LEU A 606 -10.32 6.12 -35.51
C LEU A 606 -9.66 7.44 -35.12
N ILE A 607 -8.69 7.39 -34.21
CA ILE A 607 -7.94 8.53 -33.71
C ILE A 607 -6.51 8.06 -33.42
N SER A 608 -5.53 8.80 -33.98
CA SER A 608 -4.12 8.61 -33.71
C SER A 608 -3.43 9.96 -33.96
N THR A 609 -3.04 10.62 -32.91
CA THR A 609 -2.24 11.84 -32.95
C THR A 609 -0.84 11.59 -32.39
N GLU A 610 -0.02 12.62 -32.26
CA GLU A 610 1.28 12.50 -31.56
C GLU A 610 1.14 12.46 -30.02
N LYS A 611 -0.11 12.49 -29.50
CA LYS A 611 -0.44 12.57 -28.08
C LYS A 611 -1.37 11.45 -27.68
N PRO A 612 -1.41 11.07 -26.38
CA PRO A 612 -2.26 10.01 -25.95
C PRO A 612 -3.75 10.34 -26.02
N GLU A 613 -4.52 9.41 -26.55
CA GLU A 613 -5.98 9.40 -26.51
C GLU A 613 -6.47 8.14 -25.81
N TRP A 614 -7.37 8.28 -24.83
CA TRP A 614 -7.85 7.17 -24.04
C TRP A 614 -9.29 7.31 -23.56
N GLY A 615 -9.85 6.23 -22.95
CA GLY A 615 -11.18 6.21 -22.35
C GLY A 615 -12.33 6.46 -23.30
N PRO A 616 -12.41 5.80 -24.49
CA PRO A 616 -13.48 6.04 -25.45
C PRO A 616 -14.84 5.66 -24.89
N ARG A 617 -15.90 6.42 -25.25
CA ARG A 617 -17.31 6.11 -24.97
C ARG A 617 -18.17 6.44 -26.19
N ILE A 618 -18.99 5.46 -26.57
CA ILE A 618 -19.87 5.56 -27.74
C ILE A 618 -21.20 6.20 -27.33
N SER A 619 -21.69 7.15 -28.11
CA SER A 619 -23.03 7.73 -27.89
C SER A 619 -24.12 6.67 -28.06
N PRO A 620 -25.28 6.78 -27.36
CA PRO A 620 -26.37 5.80 -27.47
C PRO A 620 -26.92 5.59 -28.87
N ASP A 621 -26.81 6.60 -29.75
CA ASP A 621 -27.21 6.53 -31.15
C ASP A 621 -26.14 5.93 -32.09
N ASN A 622 -24.98 5.49 -31.55
CA ASN A 622 -23.82 4.93 -32.25
C ASN A 622 -23.16 5.84 -33.29
N LYS A 623 -23.35 7.16 -33.19
CA LYS A 623 -22.78 8.10 -34.18
C LYS A 623 -21.49 8.76 -33.71
N TRP A 624 -21.27 8.87 -32.43
CA TRP A 624 -20.21 9.65 -31.83
C TRP A 624 -19.39 8.83 -30.84
N VAL A 625 -18.11 9.17 -30.76
CA VAL A 625 -17.18 8.64 -29.76
C VAL A 625 -16.60 9.83 -28.99
N ALA A 626 -16.87 9.88 -27.68
CA ALA A 626 -16.23 10.78 -26.76
C ALA A 626 -14.95 10.12 -26.22
N TYR A 627 -13.91 10.90 -25.98
CA TYR A 627 -12.64 10.40 -25.46
C TYR A 627 -11.88 11.49 -24.71
N THR A 628 -10.91 11.08 -23.93
CA THR A 628 -9.92 11.97 -23.29
C THR A 628 -8.70 12.07 -24.18
N GLY A 629 -8.25 13.29 -24.49
CA GLY A 629 -7.05 13.56 -25.27
C GLY A 629 -6.18 14.61 -24.59
N GLU A 630 -4.85 14.49 -24.74
CA GLU A 630 -3.91 15.47 -24.21
C GLU A 630 -3.81 16.69 -25.14
N LYS A 631 -3.80 17.88 -24.53
CA LYS A 631 -3.59 19.17 -25.22
C LYS A 631 -2.15 19.65 -25.08
N ASP A 632 -1.80 20.69 -25.86
CA ASP A 632 -0.53 21.37 -25.69
C ASP A 632 -0.39 21.92 -24.26
N GLY A 633 0.65 21.47 -23.56
CA GLY A 633 0.86 21.82 -22.15
C GLY A 633 0.63 20.68 -21.17
N GLY A 634 0.18 19.47 -21.63
CA GLY A 634 0.01 18.29 -20.78
C GLY A 634 -1.31 18.26 -20.00
N GLU A 635 -2.29 19.08 -20.41
CA GLU A 635 -3.63 19.07 -19.84
C GLU A 635 -4.54 18.12 -20.63
N TYR A 636 -5.37 17.34 -19.93
CA TYR A 636 -6.36 16.47 -20.56
C TYR A 636 -7.68 17.19 -20.75
N GLU A 637 -8.26 16.99 -21.93
CA GLU A 637 -9.56 17.54 -22.31
C GLU A 637 -10.44 16.47 -22.95
N ILE A 638 -11.74 16.71 -22.95
CA ILE A 638 -12.71 15.85 -23.60
C ILE A 638 -12.89 16.27 -25.06
N PHE A 639 -12.82 15.30 -25.94
CA PHE A 639 -13.07 15.44 -27.37
C PHE A 639 -14.19 14.51 -27.82
N VAL A 640 -14.85 14.88 -28.91
CA VAL A 640 -15.86 14.04 -29.58
C VAL A 640 -15.56 13.99 -31.07
N ILE A 641 -15.65 12.78 -31.63
CA ILE A 641 -15.46 12.50 -33.04
C ILE A 641 -16.61 11.64 -33.58
N SER A 642 -16.91 11.72 -34.88
CA SER A 642 -17.81 10.75 -35.50
C SER A 642 -17.23 9.34 -35.46
N ILE A 643 -18.06 8.32 -35.20
CA ILE A 643 -17.62 6.90 -35.23
C ILE A 643 -17.12 6.46 -36.63
N THR A 644 -17.39 7.24 -37.66
CA THR A 644 -16.88 7.03 -39.03
C THR A 644 -15.58 7.79 -39.30
N GLY A 645 -15.02 8.48 -38.31
CA GLY A 645 -13.83 9.30 -38.42
C GLY A 645 -14.13 10.75 -38.80
N GLY A 646 -13.10 11.53 -39.03
CA GLY A 646 -13.19 12.95 -39.37
C GLY A 646 -12.44 13.83 -38.35
N SER A 647 -12.83 15.11 -38.26
CA SER A 647 -12.22 16.02 -37.27
C SER A 647 -12.88 15.86 -35.91
N ALA A 648 -12.08 15.79 -34.87
CA ALA A 648 -12.55 15.82 -33.49
C ALA A 648 -12.88 17.26 -33.05
N GLU A 649 -13.90 17.40 -32.22
CA GLU A 649 -14.30 18.66 -31.59
C GLU A 649 -14.00 18.60 -30.08
N GLN A 650 -13.32 19.62 -29.55
CA GLN A 650 -13.06 19.76 -28.11
C GLN A 650 -14.34 20.16 -27.37
N VAL A 651 -14.66 19.45 -26.32
CA VAL A 651 -15.87 19.64 -25.51
C VAL A 651 -15.58 20.36 -24.20
N SER A 652 -14.60 19.92 -23.44
CA SER A 652 -14.20 20.60 -22.19
C SER A 652 -13.21 21.74 -22.48
N LEU A 653 -13.08 22.71 -21.57
CA LEU A 653 -12.23 23.90 -21.75
C LEU A 653 -11.24 24.11 -20.60
N ASP A 654 -11.56 23.60 -19.44
CA ASP A 654 -10.79 23.79 -18.18
C ASP A 654 -10.34 22.44 -17.60
N GLY A 655 -10.05 21.48 -18.46
CA GLY A 655 -9.73 20.09 -18.11
C GLY A 655 -10.94 19.17 -18.13
N GLY A 656 -10.69 17.88 -18.39
CA GLY A 656 -11.72 16.84 -18.39
C GLY A 656 -11.15 15.46 -18.68
N GLU A 657 -11.70 14.47 -18.01
CA GLU A 657 -11.34 13.06 -18.13
C GLU A 657 -12.56 12.17 -17.99
N GLU A 658 -12.45 10.91 -18.43
CA GLU A 658 -13.46 9.88 -18.24
C GLU A 658 -14.86 10.27 -18.75
N PRO A 659 -15.03 10.60 -20.04
CA PRO A 659 -16.34 10.99 -20.56
C PRO A 659 -17.34 9.82 -20.51
N ILE A 660 -18.62 10.10 -20.21
CA ILE A 660 -19.74 9.18 -20.35
C ILE A 660 -20.96 9.89 -20.91
N TRP A 661 -21.67 9.25 -21.83
CA TRP A 661 -22.92 9.79 -22.36
C TRP A 661 -24.07 9.51 -21.40
N SER A 662 -24.98 10.45 -21.26
CA SER A 662 -26.29 10.15 -20.65
C SER A 662 -27.01 9.08 -21.47
N PRO A 663 -27.79 8.18 -20.85
CA PRO A 663 -28.48 7.09 -21.57
C PRO A 663 -29.43 7.57 -22.66
N ASP A 664 -29.99 8.76 -22.53
CA ASP A 664 -30.84 9.41 -23.54
C ASP A 664 -30.05 10.17 -24.63
N GLY A 665 -28.73 10.24 -24.51
CA GLY A 665 -27.83 10.92 -25.46
C GLY A 665 -27.96 12.44 -25.47
N THR A 666 -28.58 13.06 -24.46
CA THR A 666 -28.78 14.50 -24.40
C THR A 666 -27.66 15.28 -23.70
N GLU A 667 -26.79 14.58 -22.98
CA GLU A 667 -25.67 15.16 -22.25
C GLU A 667 -24.40 14.30 -22.38
N LEU A 668 -23.25 14.95 -22.36
CA LEU A 668 -21.96 14.32 -22.12
C LEU A 668 -21.49 14.73 -20.72
N ILE A 669 -21.24 13.73 -19.88
CA ILE A 669 -20.77 13.93 -18.51
C ILE A 669 -19.29 13.57 -18.48
N TYR A 670 -18.48 14.31 -17.74
CA TYR A 670 -17.06 14.04 -17.57
C TYR A 670 -16.57 14.48 -16.19
N ARG A 671 -15.49 13.90 -15.76
CA ARG A 671 -14.82 14.25 -14.52
C ARG A 671 -13.83 15.40 -14.76
N ASN A 672 -13.82 16.39 -13.86
CA ASN A 672 -12.80 17.43 -13.79
C ASN A 672 -12.33 17.56 -12.33
N GLY A 673 -11.27 16.84 -11.99
CA GLY A 673 -10.79 16.72 -10.60
C GLY A 673 -11.86 16.12 -9.67
N THR A 674 -12.38 16.91 -8.74
CA THR A 674 -13.43 16.51 -7.80
C THR A 674 -14.84 16.79 -8.31
N LYS A 675 -14.99 17.36 -9.51
CA LYS A 675 -16.28 17.77 -10.09
C LYS A 675 -16.68 16.84 -11.21
N TRP A 676 -17.94 16.44 -11.25
CA TRP A 676 -18.59 15.84 -12.41
C TRP A 676 -19.39 16.90 -13.12
N VAL A 677 -19.05 17.10 -14.39
CA VAL A 677 -19.59 18.18 -15.21
C VAL A 677 -20.42 17.57 -16.33
N ALA A 678 -21.68 17.95 -16.44
CA ALA A 678 -22.53 17.63 -17.57
C ALA A 678 -22.54 18.78 -18.57
N ARG A 679 -22.44 18.44 -19.83
CA ARG A 679 -22.59 19.39 -20.92
C ARG A 679 -23.74 18.97 -21.84
N PRO A 680 -24.84 19.73 -21.92
CA PRO A 680 -25.94 19.41 -22.81
C PRO A 680 -25.49 19.30 -24.26
N PHE A 681 -26.01 18.30 -24.95
CA PHE A 681 -25.62 17.95 -26.31
C PHE A 681 -26.83 17.88 -27.25
N LYS A 682 -26.70 18.46 -28.42
CA LYS A 682 -27.62 18.32 -29.56
C LYS A 682 -26.84 18.12 -30.81
N ALA A 683 -27.19 17.08 -31.56
CA ALA A 683 -26.65 16.88 -32.92
C ALA A 683 -27.69 17.26 -33.95
N SER A 684 -27.31 18.07 -34.93
CA SER A 684 -28.00 18.21 -36.18
C SER A 684 -27.20 17.51 -37.27
N SER A 685 -27.75 17.36 -38.49
CA SER A 685 -27.14 16.54 -39.54
C SER A 685 -25.68 16.85 -39.87
N ASN A 686 -25.13 18.00 -39.48
CA ASN A 686 -23.75 18.41 -39.80
C ASN A 686 -23.05 19.25 -38.70
N GLN A 687 -23.68 19.47 -37.54
CA GLN A 687 -23.08 20.30 -36.49
C GLN A 687 -23.39 19.74 -35.12
N LEU A 688 -22.40 19.74 -34.26
CA LEU A 688 -22.54 19.48 -32.82
C LEU A 688 -22.86 20.81 -32.15
N ALA A 689 -23.85 20.82 -31.28
CA ALA A 689 -24.21 22.00 -30.48
C ALA A 689 -24.13 21.64 -28.99
N TRP A 690 -23.27 22.34 -28.29
CA TRP A 690 -23.01 22.16 -26.86
C TRP A 690 -23.65 23.26 -26.04
N GLY A 691 -24.36 22.88 -25.01
CA GLY A 691 -24.84 23.79 -23.98
C GLY A 691 -23.73 24.29 -23.05
N LYS A 692 -24.10 25.08 -22.05
CA LYS A 692 -23.17 25.49 -21.00
C LYS A 692 -22.85 24.29 -20.10
N PRO A 693 -21.58 24.12 -19.65
CA PRO A 693 -21.24 23.09 -18.69
C PRO A 693 -21.88 23.40 -17.31
N GLU A 694 -22.40 22.38 -16.65
CA GLU A 694 -23.00 22.46 -15.31
C GLU A 694 -22.40 21.39 -14.42
N VAL A 695 -22.04 21.76 -13.18
CA VAL A 695 -21.56 20.79 -12.20
C VAL A 695 -22.75 19.97 -11.71
N VAL A 696 -22.71 18.67 -11.93
CA VAL A 696 -23.75 17.71 -11.52
C VAL A 696 -23.66 17.40 -10.04
N PHE A 697 -22.45 17.07 -9.60
CA PHE A 697 -22.09 16.88 -8.19
C PHE A 697 -20.57 17.07 -8.01
N GLU A 698 -20.16 17.18 -6.76
CA GLU A 698 -18.76 17.27 -6.37
C GLU A 698 -18.47 16.30 -5.22
N GLY A 699 -17.31 15.64 -5.25
CA GLY A 699 -16.89 14.72 -4.20
C GLY A 699 -15.52 14.11 -4.45
N ASN A 700 -14.96 13.53 -3.39
CA ASN A 700 -13.71 12.80 -3.44
C ASN A 700 -14.03 11.30 -3.61
N PHE A 701 -13.89 10.80 -4.82
CA PHE A 701 -14.09 9.40 -5.17
C PHE A 701 -12.82 8.83 -5.77
N ILE A 702 -12.61 7.53 -5.57
CA ILE A 702 -11.43 6.83 -6.11
C ILE A 702 -11.39 7.03 -7.62
N ASN A 703 -10.22 7.41 -8.12
CA ASN A 703 -9.91 7.46 -9.53
C ASN A 703 -9.05 6.23 -9.87
N ALA A 704 -9.61 5.27 -10.60
CA ALA A 704 -8.90 4.10 -11.08
C ALA A 704 -8.46 4.31 -12.53
N PRO A 705 -7.32 3.77 -12.99
CA PRO A 705 -6.92 3.85 -14.39
C PRO A 705 -7.99 3.29 -15.32
N GLY A 706 -8.56 4.12 -16.17
CA GLY A 706 -9.70 3.81 -17.02
C GLY A 706 -10.94 4.61 -16.60
N HIS A 707 -12.11 3.98 -16.50
CA HIS A 707 -13.31 4.64 -15.97
C HIS A 707 -13.57 4.24 -14.52
N SER A 708 -13.67 5.25 -13.67
CA SER A 708 -13.85 5.12 -12.22
C SER A 708 -15.27 5.43 -11.75
N TYR A 709 -16.20 5.66 -12.67
CA TYR A 709 -17.62 5.87 -12.39
C TYR A 709 -18.48 5.37 -13.55
N ASP A 710 -19.78 5.19 -13.29
CA ASP A 710 -20.77 4.79 -14.29
C ASP A 710 -22.10 5.49 -14.03
N ILE A 711 -23.04 5.40 -14.97
CA ILE A 711 -24.36 6.06 -14.89
C ILE A 711 -25.48 5.03 -14.92
N SER A 712 -26.51 5.22 -14.08
CA SER A 712 -27.71 4.39 -14.11
C SER A 712 -28.48 4.53 -15.43
N PRO A 713 -29.17 3.49 -15.93
CA PRO A 713 -29.91 3.54 -17.20
C PRO A 713 -30.98 4.63 -17.27
N ASP A 714 -31.46 5.12 -16.14
CA ASP A 714 -32.43 6.25 -16.06
C ASP A 714 -31.73 7.63 -16.03
N GLY A 715 -30.38 7.67 -16.03
CA GLY A 715 -29.58 8.89 -16.03
C GLY A 715 -29.61 9.71 -14.73
N LYS A 716 -30.22 9.18 -13.67
CA LYS A 716 -30.47 9.95 -12.43
C LYS A 716 -29.39 9.76 -11.37
N ARG A 717 -28.71 8.62 -11.36
CA ARG A 717 -27.71 8.27 -10.36
C ARG A 717 -26.42 7.86 -11.04
N PHE A 718 -25.33 8.06 -10.35
CA PHE A 718 -24.00 7.62 -10.76
C PHE A 718 -23.46 6.60 -9.78
N LEU A 719 -22.76 5.61 -10.30
CA LEU A 719 -22.03 4.65 -9.50
C LEU A 719 -20.62 5.20 -9.29
N VAL A 720 -20.18 5.30 -8.05
CA VAL A 720 -18.86 5.80 -7.67
C VAL A 720 -18.25 4.91 -6.60
N VAL A 721 -16.94 4.95 -6.46
CA VAL A 721 -16.22 4.30 -5.35
C VAL A 721 -15.79 5.36 -4.36
N LYS A 722 -16.39 5.33 -3.18
CA LYS A 722 -15.98 6.18 -2.06
C LYS A 722 -14.87 5.46 -1.29
N GLU A 723 -13.78 6.14 -1.05
CA GLU A 723 -12.72 5.59 -0.21
C GLU A 723 -13.24 5.38 1.22
N VAL A 724 -13.09 4.16 1.71
CA VAL A 724 -13.39 3.81 3.10
C VAL A 724 -12.08 3.82 3.86
N TYR A 725 -11.94 4.81 4.70
CA TYR A 725 -10.90 4.75 5.72
C TYR A 725 -11.34 3.73 6.77
N GLU A 726 -10.60 2.67 6.96
CA GLU A 726 -10.61 2.04 8.28
C GLU A 726 -10.31 3.16 9.26
N GLN A 727 -11.30 3.49 10.11
CA GLN A 727 -11.16 4.55 11.10
C GLN A 727 -9.88 4.28 11.90
N GLY A 728 -8.80 5.00 11.57
CA GLY A 728 -7.48 4.81 12.14
C GLY A 728 -6.32 4.88 11.13
N ASN A 729 -6.42 4.35 9.93
CA ASN A 729 -5.24 4.18 9.06
C ASN A 729 -4.65 5.49 8.51
N SER A 730 -5.46 6.45 8.05
CA SER A 730 -4.93 7.76 7.60
C SER A 730 -4.54 8.70 8.74
N LEU A 731 -4.92 8.36 9.96
CA LEU A 731 -4.60 9.08 11.20
C LEU A 731 -3.41 8.47 11.94
N GLU A 732 -2.85 7.36 11.47
CA GLU A 732 -1.78 6.65 12.15
C GLU A 732 -0.63 6.32 11.20
N LEU A 733 0.55 6.87 11.48
CA LEU A 733 1.79 6.48 10.84
C LEU A 733 2.55 5.49 11.72
N ARG A 734 3.06 4.43 11.14
CA ARG A 734 3.98 3.51 11.80
C ARG A 734 5.39 4.08 11.76
N ILE A 735 6.12 3.93 12.87
CA ILE A 735 7.53 4.31 12.95
C ILE A 735 8.34 3.14 13.53
N ILE A 736 9.43 2.80 12.89
CA ILE A 736 10.38 1.81 13.39
C ILE A 736 11.75 2.46 13.46
N THR A 737 12.36 2.46 14.64
CA THR A 737 13.73 2.95 14.83
C THR A 737 14.72 1.80 14.87
N ASN A 738 15.97 2.05 14.48
CA ASN A 738 17.06 1.05 14.38
C ASN A 738 16.72 -0.17 13.50
N TRP A 739 15.78 -0.03 12.58
CA TRP A 739 15.33 -1.13 11.73
C TRP A 739 16.42 -1.65 10.77
N THR A 740 17.43 -0.84 10.49
CA THR A 740 18.58 -1.24 9.65
C THR A 740 19.46 -2.31 10.29
N SER A 741 19.34 -2.54 11.60
CA SER A 741 19.99 -3.68 12.26
C SER A 741 19.53 -5.04 11.71
N LYS A 742 18.32 -5.09 11.09
CA LYS A 742 17.83 -6.28 10.38
C LYS A 742 18.64 -6.64 9.12
N PHE A 743 19.48 -5.74 8.62
CA PHE A 743 20.29 -5.97 7.41
C PHE A 743 21.65 -6.60 7.72
N THR A 744 22.02 -6.72 8.98
CA THR A 744 23.32 -7.23 9.43
C THR A 744 23.27 -8.70 9.87
N GLU A 745 22.09 -9.32 9.84
CA GLU A 745 21.89 -10.77 9.98
C GLU A 745 21.86 -11.43 8.60
#